data_20240ad5af0927a6d29e27566495b2e0
#
_entry.id   20240ad5af0927a6d29e27566495b2e0
#
_cell.length_a   1.000
_cell.length_b   1.000
_cell.length_c   1.000
_cell.angle_alpha   90.00
_cell.angle_beta   90.00
_cell.angle_gamma   90.00
#
_symmetry.space_group_name_H-M   'P 1'
#
loop_
_entity.id
_entity.type
_entity.pdbx_description
1 polymer ?
#
loop_
_entity_poly.entity_id
_entity_poly.type
_entity_poly.pdbx_seq_one_letter_code
_entity_poly.pdbx_strand_id
1 'polypeptide(L)'
;MTILQYNSHLYYYIIGEFMSEFDNTKDNEIIETNDDFENDEFVKNKIAFIERYKAASNTANATIDDNSNVFNKNIAIINSEIHKKDNTRISRAMVISKLKELYPNFNAKRYIRDLEDHVIYKHDESSFAGAIAPYCTSITMYPFLMDGIKGLGGLSASPKNLKSFCGIFCNMIFAISSQFAGAVAVSEALLYFTYFCKKEWGDDFYKRSDEIIERPRNGEPRTILKEIQQYWQQIIYTINQPAAARGFQSAFVNFSYFDKPFFEGMFGEFYFPDGTKPDWESLSWIQKEFMKWFNAERLKTILTFPVETVTLLYKDGKFLDEDMYNFVCDEYEHGHSFFTYISDTVDSLSSCCRLKNKLQTKEFNFTNGNIGIQTGSKSVITFNLNRIIQLWYRKECERQDEKFEFDETYYTSLKKYLTKIIDRVYKYHHAYNELLWDMHDAGLLPAYKAGFINLNKQYLTLGINGLNQAAEFLGMKCNDNPKYSQFCQEIFSLFKEQNELHKDTNSKHHLIFNTEQVPAESLGVKNYNFDKQDGFWTPDDTNLYASYIFKPNDPTVSVLEKIRMHGKNYIGEYLDGGAACHLNLDSHLSSKQYKHILEYAAKNGCNYLTFNVPNAECQDCGFIAKQPFDKCPKCGSTHVDLYDRIIGYLTKIKNWSDARQKEFTTRIHHHIKDDNIDE
;
A
#
# COMPACT_ATOMS: atom_id res chain seq x y z
N MET A 1 -40.13 27.67 6.64
CA MET A 1 -40.33 26.93 5.39
C MET A 1 -39.98 27.84 4.20
N THR A 2 -38.89 28.61 4.23
CA THR A 2 -38.58 29.60 3.17
C THR A 2 -37.07 29.82 2.95
N ILE A 3 -36.19 28.99 3.48
CA ILE A 3 -34.73 29.08 3.28
C ILE A 3 -34.15 27.88 2.51
N LEU A 4 -34.88 26.79 2.41
CA LEU A 4 -34.44 25.56 1.67
C LEU A 4 -34.75 25.60 0.17
N GLN A 5 -35.53 26.54 -0.32
CA GLN A 5 -35.85 26.66 -1.75
C GLN A 5 -34.86 27.50 -2.57
N TYR A 6 -34.02 28.35 -1.92
CA TYR A 6 -33.10 29.22 -2.67
C TYR A 6 -31.77 28.52 -3.03
N ASN A 7 -31.36 27.52 -2.26
CA ASN A 7 -30.10 26.78 -2.58
C ASN A 7 -30.28 25.69 -3.62
N SER A 8 -31.48 25.18 -3.84
CA SER A 8 -31.72 24.18 -4.89
C SER A 8 -31.67 24.78 -6.31
N HIS A 9 -32.09 26.02 -6.49
CA HIS A 9 -32.07 26.67 -7.79
C HIS A 9 -30.66 27.05 -8.27
N LEU A 10 -29.75 27.39 -7.36
CA LEU A 10 -28.36 27.68 -7.75
C LEU A 10 -27.57 26.41 -8.09
N TYR A 11 -27.87 25.31 -7.40
CA TYR A 11 -27.30 24.00 -7.68
C TYR A 11 -27.79 23.43 -9.01
N TYR A 12 -29.08 23.61 -9.33
CA TYR A 12 -29.64 23.23 -10.62
C TYR A 12 -29.20 24.14 -11.77
N TYR A 13 -28.86 25.41 -11.50
CA TYR A 13 -28.39 26.32 -12.52
C TYR A 13 -26.93 26.03 -12.93
N ILE A 14 -26.08 25.70 -11.99
CA ILE A 14 -24.67 25.32 -12.26
C ILE A 14 -24.60 23.92 -12.90
N ILE A 15 -25.43 22.96 -12.46
CA ILE A 15 -25.56 21.65 -13.11
C ILE A 15 -26.29 21.76 -14.44
N GLY A 16 -27.26 22.64 -14.57
CA GLY A 16 -28.00 22.88 -15.81
C GLY A 16 -27.15 23.49 -16.92
N GLU A 17 -26.24 24.42 -16.62
CA GLU A 17 -25.28 24.94 -17.60
C GLU A 17 -24.21 23.88 -17.97
N PHE A 18 -23.81 23.04 -17.01
CA PHE A 18 -22.88 21.93 -17.28
C PHE A 18 -23.55 20.74 -17.96
N MET A 19 -24.84 20.48 -17.69
CA MET A 19 -25.59 19.37 -18.29
C MET A 19 -26.25 19.75 -19.63
N SER A 20 -26.39 21.04 -19.93
CA SER A 20 -26.88 21.47 -21.27
C SER A 20 -25.84 21.25 -22.38
N GLU A 21 -24.57 20.99 -22.03
CA GLU A 21 -23.52 20.52 -22.96
C GLU A 21 -23.52 19.00 -23.18
N PHE A 22 -24.33 18.22 -22.43
CA PHE A 22 -24.45 16.75 -22.57
C PHE A 22 -25.88 16.34 -22.98
N ASP A 23 -26.48 17.04 -23.95
CA ASP A 23 -27.66 16.53 -24.63
C ASP A 23 -27.20 15.54 -25.69
N ASN A 24 -27.38 14.23 -25.44
CA ASN A 24 -27.01 13.14 -26.36
C ASN A 24 -27.61 13.28 -27.79
N THR A 25 -28.64 14.11 -27.96
CA THR A 25 -29.17 14.39 -29.27
C THR A 25 -28.35 15.42 -30.04
N LYS A 26 -27.67 16.34 -29.35
CA LYS A 26 -26.77 17.33 -29.97
C LYS A 26 -25.39 16.73 -30.28
N ASP A 27 -24.92 15.77 -29.49
CA ASP A 27 -23.65 15.10 -29.76
C ASP A 27 -23.69 14.33 -31.08
N ASN A 28 -24.80 13.72 -31.43
CA ASN A 28 -24.98 13.05 -32.74
C ASN A 28 -25.02 14.05 -33.91
N GLU A 29 -25.67 15.22 -33.75
CA GLU A 29 -25.67 16.27 -34.76
C GLU A 29 -24.30 16.95 -34.95
N ILE A 30 -23.53 17.11 -33.85
CA ILE A 30 -22.19 17.70 -33.91
C ILE A 30 -21.19 16.76 -34.60
N ILE A 31 -21.32 15.44 -34.41
CA ILE A 31 -20.48 14.44 -35.07
C ILE A 31 -20.71 14.41 -36.60
N GLU A 32 -21.93 14.60 -37.02
CA GLU A 32 -22.29 14.58 -38.47
C GLU A 32 -21.90 15.87 -39.22
N THR A 33 -21.64 16.98 -38.52
CA THR A 33 -21.38 18.29 -39.15
C THR A 33 -19.96 18.82 -38.99
N ASN A 34 -19.09 18.10 -38.28
CA ASN A 34 -17.75 18.61 -37.98
C ASN A 34 -16.66 17.87 -38.78
N ASP A 35 -16.39 18.34 -39.98
CA ASP A 35 -15.35 17.84 -40.89
C ASP A 35 -13.90 18.07 -40.33
N ASP A 36 -13.77 18.74 -39.19
CA ASP A 36 -12.47 19.13 -38.63
C ASP A 36 -12.10 18.35 -37.31
N PHE A 37 -12.72 17.19 -37.12
CA PHE A 37 -12.55 16.34 -35.93
C PHE A 37 -11.07 15.97 -35.68
N GLU A 38 -10.30 15.79 -36.76
CA GLU A 38 -8.86 15.50 -36.68
C GLU A 38 -8.05 16.68 -36.13
N ASN A 39 -8.57 17.90 -36.14
CA ASN A 39 -7.92 19.11 -35.69
C ASN A 39 -8.23 19.49 -34.23
N ASP A 40 -9.20 18.83 -33.59
CA ASP A 40 -9.52 19.02 -32.19
C ASP A 40 -8.31 18.68 -31.30
N GLU A 41 -7.90 19.63 -30.48
CA GLU A 41 -6.72 19.47 -29.62
C GLU A 41 -6.89 18.35 -28.58
N PHE A 42 -8.09 18.15 -28.06
CA PHE A 42 -8.41 17.06 -27.14
C PHE A 42 -8.22 15.71 -27.84
N VAL A 43 -8.74 15.55 -29.04
CA VAL A 43 -8.62 14.31 -29.85
C VAL A 43 -7.17 14.05 -30.21
N LYS A 44 -6.42 15.08 -30.68
CA LYS A 44 -4.98 14.98 -30.98
C LYS A 44 -4.18 14.49 -29.79
N ASN A 45 -4.43 15.03 -28.59
CA ASN A 45 -3.76 14.61 -27.36
C ASN A 45 -4.04 13.15 -27.01
N LYS A 46 -5.27 12.65 -27.24
CA LYS A 46 -5.63 11.25 -26.99
C LYS A 46 -4.97 10.32 -28.02
N ILE A 47 -4.96 10.68 -29.28
CA ILE A 47 -4.24 9.93 -30.34
C ILE A 47 -2.74 9.88 -30.04
N ALA A 48 -2.11 11.01 -29.71
CA ALA A 48 -0.69 11.05 -29.34
C ALA A 48 -0.39 10.13 -28.14
N PHE A 49 -1.28 10.05 -27.15
CA PHE A 49 -1.15 9.10 -26.07
C PHE A 49 -1.17 7.65 -26.57
N ILE A 50 -2.10 7.29 -27.46
CA ILE A 50 -2.20 5.94 -28.01
C ILE A 50 -0.91 5.56 -28.76
N GLU A 51 -0.36 6.46 -29.56
CA GLU A 51 0.90 6.22 -30.28
C GLU A 51 2.08 6.04 -29.32
N ARG A 52 2.16 6.86 -28.28
CA ARG A 52 3.14 6.70 -27.23
C ARG A 52 3.01 5.34 -26.51
N TYR A 53 1.79 4.93 -26.17
CA TYR A 53 1.50 3.64 -25.54
C TYR A 53 1.95 2.46 -26.41
N LYS A 54 1.68 2.53 -27.72
CA LYS A 54 2.10 1.52 -28.69
C LYS A 54 3.63 1.41 -28.77
N ALA A 55 4.32 2.54 -28.77
CA ALA A 55 5.77 2.62 -28.93
C ALA A 55 6.57 2.29 -27.66
N ALA A 56 5.95 2.33 -26.47
CA ALA A 56 6.65 2.14 -25.20
C ALA A 56 7.36 0.76 -25.13
N SER A 57 8.59 0.76 -24.59
CA SER A 57 9.43 -0.44 -24.47
C SER A 57 8.90 -1.49 -23.50
N ASN A 58 8.23 -1.02 -22.42
CA ASN A 58 7.62 -1.89 -21.43
C ASN A 58 6.27 -1.32 -20.95
N THR A 59 5.55 -2.08 -20.13
CA THR A 59 4.21 -1.69 -19.65
C THR A 59 4.25 -0.55 -18.66
N ALA A 60 5.25 -0.47 -17.78
CA ALA A 60 5.36 0.64 -16.82
C ALA A 60 5.54 1.97 -17.54
N ASN A 61 6.45 2.06 -18.50
CA ASN A 61 6.68 3.27 -19.31
C ASN A 61 5.47 3.65 -20.18
N ALA A 62 4.59 2.69 -20.47
CA ALA A 62 3.40 2.93 -21.27
C ALA A 62 2.27 3.57 -20.43
N THR A 63 2.16 3.27 -19.14
CA THR A 63 1.10 3.78 -18.27
C THR A 63 1.37 5.23 -17.82
N ILE A 64 0.33 5.93 -17.39
CA ILE A 64 0.44 7.32 -16.88
C ILE A 64 1.25 7.38 -15.58
N ASP A 65 1.16 6.34 -14.75
CA ASP A 65 1.73 6.31 -13.40
C ASP A 65 2.94 5.39 -13.26
N ASP A 66 3.56 4.96 -14.38
CA ASP A 66 4.68 4.00 -14.40
C ASP A 66 4.39 2.72 -13.61
N ASN A 67 3.20 2.16 -13.80
CA ASN A 67 2.67 1.07 -12.99
C ASN A 67 3.24 -0.29 -13.40
N SER A 68 4.10 -0.87 -12.57
CA SER A 68 4.71 -2.19 -12.80
C SER A 68 3.77 -3.38 -12.55
N ASN A 69 2.57 -3.16 -11.97
CA ASN A 69 1.54 -4.19 -11.80
C ASN A 69 0.70 -4.44 -13.08
N VAL A 70 1.05 -3.82 -14.19
CA VAL A 70 0.46 -4.07 -15.51
C VAL A 70 1.44 -4.92 -16.33
N PHE A 71 1.16 -6.21 -16.47
CA PHE A 71 2.11 -7.17 -17.05
C PHE A 71 2.18 -7.15 -18.57
N ASN A 72 1.10 -6.81 -19.26
CA ASN A 72 1.02 -6.83 -20.72
C ASN A 72 0.35 -5.59 -21.28
N LYS A 73 0.79 -5.11 -22.43
CA LYS A 73 0.05 -4.11 -23.19
C LYS A 73 -1.26 -4.71 -23.67
N ASN A 74 -2.35 -3.97 -23.49
CA ASN A 74 -3.70 -4.41 -23.85
C ASN A 74 -4.55 -3.22 -24.28
N ILE A 75 -5.40 -3.40 -25.29
CA ILE A 75 -6.29 -2.34 -25.79
C ILE A 75 -7.25 -1.82 -24.70
N ALA A 76 -7.69 -2.69 -23.80
CA ALA A 76 -8.57 -2.29 -22.70
C ALA A 76 -7.86 -1.42 -21.66
N ILE A 77 -6.53 -1.56 -21.51
CA ILE A 77 -5.72 -0.68 -20.66
C ILE A 77 -5.64 0.72 -21.26
N ILE A 78 -5.54 0.84 -22.60
CA ILE A 78 -5.55 2.14 -23.29
C ILE A 78 -6.80 2.92 -22.90
N ASN A 79 -7.97 2.28 -22.90
CA ASN A 79 -9.22 2.93 -22.53
C ASN A 79 -9.21 3.45 -21.09
N SER A 80 -8.67 2.68 -20.16
CA SER A 80 -8.49 3.13 -18.76
C SER A 80 -7.49 4.28 -18.65
N GLU A 81 -6.33 4.15 -19.28
CA GLU A 81 -5.24 5.12 -19.18
C GLU A 81 -5.58 6.47 -19.85
N ILE A 82 -6.32 6.45 -20.96
CA ILE A 82 -6.67 7.65 -21.74
C ILE A 82 -7.49 8.67 -20.92
N HIS A 83 -8.27 8.19 -19.94
CA HIS A 83 -9.13 9.02 -19.08
C HIS A 83 -8.48 9.44 -17.75
N LYS A 84 -7.32 8.92 -17.41
CA LYS A 84 -6.67 9.22 -16.11
C LYS A 84 -6.40 10.71 -15.90
N LYS A 85 -5.96 11.42 -16.95
CA LYS A 85 -5.74 12.88 -16.86
C LYS A 85 -7.02 13.66 -16.64
N ASP A 86 -8.13 13.19 -17.20
CA ASP A 86 -9.44 13.82 -17.02
C ASP A 86 -9.92 13.62 -15.58
N ASN A 87 -9.80 12.41 -15.03
CA ASN A 87 -10.07 12.14 -13.63
C ASN A 87 -9.26 13.06 -12.69
N THR A 88 -7.98 13.29 -12.97
CA THR A 88 -7.15 14.22 -12.21
C THR A 88 -7.71 15.65 -12.25
N ARG A 89 -8.11 16.14 -13.42
CA ARG A 89 -8.70 17.48 -13.57
C ARG A 89 -10.02 17.62 -12.80
N ILE A 90 -10.88 16.62 -12.92
CA ILE A 90 -12.18 16.57 -12.22
C ILE A 90 -11.95 16.57 -10.70
N SER A 91 -11.07 15.69 -10.20
CA SER A 91 -10.73 15.63 -8.78
C SER A 91 -10.29 16.98 -8.24
N ARG A 92 -9.35 17.65 -8.92
CA ARG A 92 -8.83 18.96 -8.53
C ARG A 92 -9.91 20.04 -8.51
N ALA A 93 -10.79 20.05 -9.51
CA ALA A 93 -11.90 20.99 -9.57
C ALA A 93 -12.88 20.78 -8.41
N MET A 94 -13.23 19.54 -8.09
CA MET A 94 -14.10 19.19 -6.97
C MET A 94 -13.48 19.60 -5.63
N VAL A 95 -12.18 19.32 -5.40
CA VAL A 95 -11.48 19.73 -4.17
C VAL A 95 -11.47 21.26 -4.04
N ILE A 96 -11.20 22.02 -5.10
CA ILE A 96 -11.25 23.50 -5.07
C ILE A 96 -12.65 24.00 -4.70
N SER A 97 -13.68 23.40 -5.29
CA SER A 97 -15.08 23.78 -4.98
C SER A 97 -15.39 23.54 -3.50
N LYS A 98 -15.03 22.37 -2.98
CA LYS A 98 -15.26 22.02 -1.57
C LYS A 98 -14.42 22.89 -0.61
N LEU A 99 -13.18 23.25 -0.98
CA LEU A 99 -12.36 24.17 -0.21
C LEU A 99 -12.98 25.56 -0.10
N LYS A 100 -13.58 26.08 -1.19
CA LYS A 100 -14.30 27.38 -1.15
C LYS A 100 -15.52 27.33 -0.25
N GLU A 101 -16.22 26.19 -0.23
CA GLU A 101 -17.38 25.97 0.64
C GLU A 101 -16.95 25.96 2.12
N LEU A 102 -15.97 25.15 2.47
CA LEU A 102 -15.53 24.93 3.85
C LEU A 102 -14.71 26.10 4.41
N TYR A 103 -13.95 26.76 3.56
CA TYR A 103 -13.01 27.82 3.95
C TYR A 103 -13.15 29.06 3.05
N PRO A 104 -14.22 29.88 3.18
CA PRO A 104 -14.47 31.01 2.27
C PRO A 104 -13.34 32.05 2.23
N ASN A 105 -12.58 32.20 3.32
CA ASN A 105 -11.44 33.13 3.43
C ASN A 105 -10.11 32.50 2.98
N PHE A 106 -10.09 31.24 2.58
CA PHE A 106 -8.89 30.56 2.12
C PHE A 106 -8.78 30.65 0.60
N ASN A 107 -7.58 30.96 0.09
CA ASN A 107 -7.34 30.90 -1.35
C ASN A 107 -7.27 29.45 -1.84
N ALA A 108 -8.41 28.88 -2.24
CA ALA A 108 -8.53 27.48 -2.68
C ALA A 108 -7.62 27.15 -3.88
N LYS A 109 -7.26 28.13 -4.75
CA LYS A 109 -6.30 27.92 -5.86
C LYS A 109 -4.89 27.59 -5.35
N ARG A 110 -4.60 27.80 -4.07
CA ARG A 110 -3.32 27.40 -3.47
C ARG A 110 -3.11 25.89 -3.53
N TYR A 111 -4.17 25.09 -3.48
CA TYR A 111 -4.10 23.65 -3.68
C TYR A 111 -3.41 23.28 -5.02
N ILE A 112 -3.84 23.90 -6.11
CA ILE A 112 -3.24 23.66 -7.44
C ILE A 112 -1.77 24.11 -7.47
N ARG A 113 -1.48 25.28 -6.91
CA ARG A 113 -0.10 25.76 -6.87
C ARG A 113 0.82 24.83 -6.08
N ASP A 114 0.39 24.36 -4.91
CA ASP A 114 1.21 23.45 -4.11
C ASP A 114 1.49 22.11 -4.86
N LEU A 115 0.55 21.67 -5.74
CA LEU A 115 0.73 20.52 -6.62
C LEU A 115 1.65 20.83 -7.83
N GLU A 116 1.45 21.97 -8.49
CA GLU A 116 2.20 22.39 -9.68
C GLU A 116 3.62 22.85 -9.33
N ASP A 117 3.79 23.50 -8.17
CA ASP A 117 5.11 23.84 -7.60
C ASP A 117 5.80 22.60 -7.02
N HIS A 118 5.21 21.39 -7.14
CA HIS A 118 5.74 20.11 -6.65
C HIS A 118 6.14 20.11 -5.18
N VAL A 119 5.51 20.97 -4.38
CA VAL A 119 5.66 21.02 -2.92
C VAL A 119 4.97 19.83 -2.27
N ILE A 120 3.83 19.42 -2.83
CA ILE A 120 3.07 18.25 -2.44
C ILE A 120 2.70 17.39 -3.66
N TYR A 121 2.39 16.14 -3.39
CA TYR A 121 1.86 15.19 -4.37
C TYR A 121 0.64 14.47 -3.80
N LYS A 122 -0.52 14.53 -4.47
CA LYS A 122 -1.70 13.75 -4.14
C LYS A 122 -1.62 12.41 -4.85
N HIS A 123 -1.63 11.32 -4.07
CA HIS A 123 -1.57 9.97 -4.64
C HIS A 123 -2.86 9.61 -5.36
N ASP A 124 -2.68 8.91 -6.48
CA ASP A 124 -3.74 8.28 -7.27
C ASP A 124 -4.90 9.20 -7.68
N GLU A 125 -4.63 10.52 -7.91
CA GLU A 125 -5.61 11.43 -8.53
C GLU A 125 -6.07 10.93 -9.91
N SER A 126 -5.22 10.15 -10.58
CA SER A 126 -5.49 9.53 -11.87
C SER A 126 -6.11 8.13 -11.76
N SER A 127 -6.63 7.74 -10.61
CA SER A 127 -7.11 6.39 -10.33
C SER A 127 -8.17 5.91 -11.32
N PHE A 128 -8.10 4.61 -11.65
CA PHE A 128 -9.16 3.90 -12.37
C PHE A 128 -10.48 3.83 -11.57
N ALA A 129 -10.42 3.93 -10.23
CA ALA A 129 -11.59 3.91 -9.36
C ALA A 129 -12.41 5.21 -9.41
N GLY A 130 -11.98 6.21 -10.18
CA GLY A 130 -12.68 7.47 -10.39
C GLY A 130 -11.94 8.69 -9.87
N ALA A 131 -12.51 9.88 -10.12
CA ALA A 131 -11.93 11.16 -9.76
C ALA A 131 -11.85 11.37 -8.23
N ILE A 132 -12.83 10.84 -7.50
CA ILE A 132 -12.86 10.84 -6.02
C ILE A 132 -13.02 9.39 -5.58
N ALA A 133 -11.96 8.81 -5.02
CA ALA A 133 -11.94 7.43 -4.55
C ALA A 133 -11.10 7.33 -3.26
N PRO A 134 -11.50 6.47 -2.30
CA PRO A 134 -10.66 6.16 -1.14
C PRO A 134 -9.38 5.42 -1.57
N TYR A 135 -8.30 5.58 -0.79
CA TYR A 135 -6.98 5.10 -1.18
C TYR A 135 -6.78 3.62 -0.87
N CYS A 136 -6.41 3.26 0.35
CA CYS A 136 -6.18 1.88 0.79
C CYS A 136 -7.09 1.50 1.95
N THR A 137 -7.41 0.21 2.05
CA THR A 137 -8.29 -0.26 3.12
C THR A 137 -7.87 -1.61 3.67
N SER A 138 -8.22 -1.82 4.94
CA SER A 138 -8.27 -3.12 5.61
C SER A 138 -9.71 -3.38 5.98
N ILE A 139 -10.30 -4.43 5.46
CA ILE A 139 -11.73 -4.73 5.60
C ILE A 139 -11.99 -5.81 6.64
N THR A 140 -13.17 -5.79 7.26
CA THR A 140 -13.71 -6.96 7.94
C THR A 140 -14.50 -7.82 6.96
N MET A 141 -14.44 -9.15 7.16
CA MET A 141 -15.20 -10.10 6.36
C MET A 141 -16.57 -10.45 6.98
N TYR A 142 -16.93 -9.88 8.12
CA TYR A 142 -18.19 -10.24 8.80
C TYR A 142 -19.44 -10.01 7.94
N PRO A 143 -19.60 -8.88 7.22
CA PRO A 143 -20.73 -8.68 6.31
C PRO A 143 -20.81 -9.72 5.20
N PHE A 144 -19.66 -10.26 4.78
CA PHE A 144 -19.59 -11.32 3.78
C PHE A 144 -20.25 -12.62 4.26
N LEU A 145 -20.10 -12.98 5.54
CA LEU A 145 -20.81 -14.13 6.12
C LEU A 145 -22.32 -13.88 6.30
N MET A 146 -22.70 -12.63 6.53
CA MET A 146 -24.13 -12.29 6.72
C MET A 146 -24.89 -12.27 5.39
N ASP A 147 -24.41 -11.53 4.41
CA ASP A 147 -25.15 -11.17 3.19
C ASP A 147 -24.44 -11.55 1.88
N GLY A 148 -23.27 -12.15 1.96
CA GLY A 148 -22.45 -12.44 0.79
C GLY A 148 -21.95 -11.15 0.13
N ILE A 149 -22.21 -11.00 -1.18
CA ILE A 149 -21.82 -9.80 -1.96
C ILE A 149 -23.00 -8.97 -2.43
N LYS A 150 -24.20 -9.19 -1.89
CA LYS A 150 -25.40 -8.44 -2.27
C LYS A 150 -25.27 -6.95 -2.02
N GLY A 151 -24.71 -6.57 -0.87
CA GLY A 151 -24.42 -5.17 -0.55
C GLY A 151 -23.39 -4.49 -1.45
N LEU A 152 -22.63 -5.27 -2.21
CA LEU A 152 -21.66 -4.79 -3.20
C LEU A 152 -22.23 -4.74 -4.63
N GLY A 153 -23.52 -5.00 -4.80
CA GLY A 153 -24.18 -5.07 -6.13
C GLY A 153 -24.12 -6.44 -6.79
N GLY A 154 -23.57 -7.47 -6.13
CA GLY A 154 -23.58 -8.84 -6.62
C GLY A 154 -24.84 -9.60 -6.27
N LEU A 155 -25.05 -10.78 -6.87
CA LEU A 155 -26.24 -11.60 -6.66
C LEU A 155 -26.03 -12.69 -5.60
N SER A 156 -24.78 -13.03 -5.27
CA SER A 156 -24.47 -14.14 -4.38
C SER A 156 -24.78 -13.81 -2.92
N ALA A 157 -25.56 -14.67 -2.29
CA ALA A 157 -25.82 -14.63 -0.86
C ALA A 157 -24.62 -15.18 -0.05
N SER A 158 -24.73 -15.20 1.27
CA SER A 158 -23.76 -15.80 2.20
C SER A 158 -23.33 -17.20 1.75
N PRO A 159 -22.01 -17.50 1.72
CA PRO A 159 -21.51 -18.83 1.41
C PRO A 159 -21.95 -19.87 2.43
N LYS A 160 -22.25 -21.11 1.98
CA LYS A 160 -22.75 -22.19 2.85
C LYS A 160 -21.71 -23.28 3.10
N ASN A 161 -20.72 -23.40 2.26
CA ASN A 161 -19.65 -24.40 2.33
C ASN A 161 -18.34 -23.80 1.79
N LEU A 162 -17.23 -24.54 1.94
CA LEU A 162 -15.90 -24.09 1.54
C LEU A 162 -15.81 -23.76 0.05
N LYS A 163 -16.42 -24.57 -0.81
CA LYS A 163 -16.42 -24.35 -2.26
C LYS A 163 -17.10 -23.02 -2.64
N SER A 164 -18.30 -22.76 -2.07
CA SER A 164 -19.01 -21.49 -2.32
C SER A 164 -18.29 -20.30 -1.70
N PHE A 165 -17.65 -20.48 -0.53
CA PHE A 165 -16.80 -19.46 0.07
C PHE A 165 -15.68 -19.03 -0.90
N CYS A 166 -14.87 -19.97 -1.42
CA CYS A 166 -13.75 -19.64 -2.29
C CYS A 166 -14.17 -18.90 -3.57
N GLY A 167 -15.26 -19.35 -4.20
CA GLY A 167 -15.77 -18.71 -5.42
C GLY A 167 -16.31 -17.29 -5.18
N ILE A 168 -17.10 -17.10 -4.12
CA ILE A 168 -17.67 -15.79 -3.81
C ILE A 168 -16.61 -14.85 -3.23
N PHE A 169 -15.62 -15.36 -2.47
CA PHE A 169 -14.51 -14.59 -1.93
C PHE A 169 -13.72 -13.86 -3.02
N CYS A 170 -13.37 -14.54 -4.11
CA CYS A 170 -12.68 -13.89 -5.23
C CYS A 170 -13.53 -12.75 -5.84
N ASN A 171 -14.84 -12.97 -6.01
CA ASN A 171 -15.75 -11.94 -6.50
C ASN A 171 -15.86 -10.76 -5.52
N MET A 172 -15.89 -11.02 -4.21
CA MET A 172 -15.84 -9.98 -3.19
C MET A 172 -14.56 -9.13 -3.31
N ILE A 173 -13.40 -9.78 -3.44
CA ILE A 173 -12.12 -9.07 -3.63
C ILE A 173 -12.19 -8.15 -4.84
N PHE A 174 -12.67 -8.62 -5.98
CA PHE A 174 -12.76 -7.79 -7.19
C PHE A 174 -13.76 -6.64 -7.03
N ALA A 175 -14.95 -6.91 -6.43
CA ALA A 175 -15.97 -5.89 -6.21
C ALA A 175 -15.49 -4.78 -5.24
N ILE A 176 -14.80 -5.16 -4.16
CA ILE A 176 -14.27 -4.18 -3.20
C ILE A 176 -13.09 -3.45 -3.81
N SER A 177 -12.11 -4.17 -4.39
CA SER A 177 -10.89 -3.56 -4.91
C SER A 177 -11.14 -2.59 -6.08
N SER A 178 -12.28 -2.69 -6.77
CA SER A 178 -12.67 -1.74 -7.82
C SER A 178 -13.05 -0.35 -7.29
N GLN A 179 -13.35 -0.22 -5.99
CA GLN A 179 -13.76 1.02 -5.35
C GLN A 179 -12.59 1.78 -4.69
N PHE A 180 -11.40 1.17 -4.60
CA PHE A 180 -10.23 1.73 -3.95
C PHE A 180 -9.09 1.94 -4.95
N ALA A 181 -8.44 3.09 -4.83
CA ALA A 181 -7.30 3.41 -5.70
C ALA A 181 -6.09 2.49 -5.44
N GLY A 182 -5.86 2.11 -4.19
CA GLY A 182 -4.74 1.29 -3.74
C GLY A 182 -5.13 -0.14 -3.31
N ALA A 183 -4.49 -0.63 -2.27
CA ALA A 183 -4.59 -2.00 -1.80
C ALA A 183 -5.81 -2.27 -0.90
N VAL A 184 -6.24 -3.53 -0.89
CA VAL A 184 -7.28 -4.06 -0.01
C VAL A 184 -6.69 -5.17 0.86
N ALA A 185 -6.47 -4.91 2.14
CA ALA A 185 -6.04 -5.93 3.08
C ALA A 185 -7.26 -6.71 3.60
N VAL A 186 -7.13 -8.02 3.58
CA VAL A 186 -8.13 -8.98 4.08
C VAL A 186 -7.46 -9.84 5.15
N SER A 187 -7.16 -9.19 6.28
CA SER A 187 -6.37 -9.80 7.36
C SER A 187 -7.02 -11.05 7.96
N GLU A 188 -8.34 -11.14 7.87
CA GLU A 188 -9.13 -12.26 8.41
C GLU A 188 -9.28 -13.44 7.42
N ALA A 189 -8.70 -13.39 6.22
CA ALA A 189 -8.98 -14.36 5.15
C ALA A 189 -8.80 -15.82 5.59
N LEU A 190 -7.70 -16.14 6.26
CA LEU A 190 -7.42 -17.51 6.71
C LEU A 190 -8.28 -17.91 7.93
N LEU A 191 -8.68 -16.96 8.78
CA LEU A 191 -9.63 -17.22 9.87
C LEU A 191 -10.98 -17.72 9.33
N TYR A 192 -11.53 -17.03 8.33
CA TYR A 192 -12.78 -17.40 7.69
C TYR A 192 -12.65 -18.66 6.83
N PHE A 193 -11.51 -18.85 6.18
CA PHE A 193 -11.22 -20.10 5.48
C PHE A 193 -11.22 -21.30 6.44
N THR A 194 -10.59 -21.15 7.62
CA THR A 194 -10.57 -22.17 8.67
C THR A 194 -11.98 -22.51 9.16
N TYR A 195 -12.84 -21.51 9.35
CA TYR A 195 -14.24 -21.72 9.71
C TYR A 195 -14.97 -22.62 8.70
N PHE A 196 -14.76 -22.42 7.40
CA PHE A 196 -15.38 -23.27 6.39
C PHE A 196 -14.73 -24.67 6.28
N CYS A 197 -13.43 -24.80 6.57
CA CYS A 197 -12.80 -26.13 6.69
C CYS A 197 -13.43 -26.95 7.83
N LYS A 198 -13.69 -26.32 8.97
CA LYS A 198 -14.38 -26.97 10.09
C LYS A 198 -15.81 -27.41 9.73
N LYS A 199 -16.52 -26.59 8.98
CA LYS A 199 -17.87 -26.94 8.48
C LYS A 199 -17.86 -28.09 7.49
N GLU A 200 -16.81 -28.24 6.71
CA GLU A 200 -16.71 -29.29 5.68
C GLU A 200 -16.27 -30.63 6.29
N TRP A 201 -15.27 -30.61 7.20
CA TRP A 201 -14.61 -31.83 7.68
C TRP A 201 -14.62 -32.01 9.21
N GLY A 202 -15.25 -31.12 9.97
CA GLY A 202 -15.30 -31.15 11.43
C GLY A 202 -14.15 -30.42 12.11
N ASP A 203 -14.25 -30.25 13.43
CA ASP A 203 -13.35 -29.42 14.23
C ASP A 203 -11.89 -29.94 14.26
N ASP A 204 -11.71 -31.22 14.07
CA ASP A 204 -10.41 -31.91 14.11
C ASP A 204 -9.78 -32.17 12.73
N PHE A 205 -10.28 -31.51 11.67
CA PHE A 205 -9.85 -31.72 10.28
C PHE A 205 -8.33 -31.64 10.10
N TYR A 206 -7.69 -30.73 10.82
CA TYR A 206 -6.24 -30.52 10.75
C TYR A 206 -5.43 -31.69 11.32
N LYS A 207 -6.00 -32.49 12.26
CA LYS A 207 -5.40 -33.72 12.77
C LYS A 207 -5.58 -34.90 11.81
N ARG A 208 -6.55 -34.79 10.89
CA ARG A 208 -6.91 -35.79 9.89
C ARG A 208 -6.55 -35.34 8.47
N SER A 209 -5.57 -34.45 8.33
CA SER A 209 -5.19 -33.82 7.08
C SER A 209 -4.83 -34.83 5.96
N ASP A 210 -4.30 -36.01 6.32
CA ASP A 210 -3.94 -37.12 5.41
C ASP A 210 -5.10 -38.08 5.14
N GLU A 211 -6.28 -37.87 5.73
CA GLU A 211 -7.46 -38.71 5.47
C GLU A 211 -7.88 -38.61 4.00
N ILE A 212 -8.05 -39.78 3.37
CA ILE A 212 -8.46 -39.83 1.96
C ILE A 212 -9.96 -39.62 1.85
N ILE A 213 -10.34 -38.52 1.20
CA ILE A 213 -11.74 -38.14 0.96
C ILE A 213 -12.23 -38.58 -0.41
N GLU A 214 -11.35 -38.86 -1.36
CA GLU A 214 -11.69 -39.31 -2.71
C GLU A 214 -10.60 -40.20 -3.28
N ARG A 215 -11.00 -41.30 -4.00
CA ARG A 215 -10.11 -42.15 -4.78
C ARG A 215 -10.52 -42.07 -6.26
N PRO A 216 -9.94 -41.18 -7.05
CA PRO A 216 -10.25 -41.13 -8.48
C PRO A 216 -9.80 -42.40 -9.17
N ARG A 217 -10.48 -42.81 -10.26
CA ARG A 217 -10.13 -44.02 -11.04
C ARG A 217 -8.75 -43.94 -11.65
N ASN A 218 -8.32 -42.76 -12.07
CA ASN A 218 -6.99 -42.45 -12.59
C ASN A 218 -6.45 -41.23 -11.85
N GLY A 219 -5.42 -41.44 -11.02
CA GLY A 219 -4.77 -40.34 -10.27
C GLY A 219 -4.47 -40.72 -8.82
N GLU A 220 -3.78 -39.82 -8.14
CA GLU A 220 -3.47 -39.97 -6.72
C GLU A 220 -4.69 -39.79 -5.84
N PRO A 221 -4.77 -40.48 -4.69
CA PRO A 221 -5.80 -40.25 -3.70
C PRO A 221 -5.85 -38.79 -3.27
N ARG A 222 -7.05 -38.22 -3.15
CA ARG A 222 -7.26 -36.88 -2.67
C ARG A 222 -7.45 -36.91 -1.16
N THR A 223 -6.57 -36.23 -0.43
CA THR A 223 -6.66 -36.06 1.02
C THR A 223 -7.29 -34.71 1.37
N ILE A 224 -7.68 -34.51 2.64
CA ILE A 224 -8.18 -33.24 3.15
C ILE A 224 -7.18 -32.12 2.83
N LEU A 225 -5.88 -32.31 3.11
CA LEU A 225 -4.85 -31.29 2.81
C LEU A 225 -4.76 -30.99 1.32
N LYS A 226 -4.76 -32.02 0.46
CA LYS A 226 -4.73 -31.81 -1.00
C LYS A 226 -5.96 -31.03 -1.51
N GLU A 227 -7.14 -31.29 -0.93
CA GLU A 227 -8.36 -30.54 -1.28
C GLU A 227 -8.26 -29.09 -0.82
N ILE A 228 -7.77 -28.83 0.40
CA ILE A 228 -7.48 -27.48 0.91
C ILE A 228 -6.52 -26.74 -0.02
N GLN A 229 -5.44 -27.38 -0.45
CA GLN A 229 -4.45 -26.81 -1.38
C GLN A 229 -5.08 -26.47 -2.75
N GLN A 230 -6.05 -27.26 -3.24
CA GLN A 230 -6.79 -26.94 -4.47
C GLN A 230 -7.64 -25.68 -4.32
N TYR A 231 -8.28 -25.47 -3.16
CA TYR A 231 -9.01 -24.24 -2.89
C TYR A 231 -8.09 -23.02 -2.77
N TRP A 232 -6.92 -23.17 -2.14
CA TRP A 232 -5.92 -22.10 -2.12
C TRP A 232 -5.44 -21.79 -3.53
N GLN A 233 -5.15 -22.78 -4.34
CA GLN A 233 -4.74 -22.60 -5.73
C GLN A 233 -5.82 -21.82 -6.51
N GLN A 234 -7.08 -22.19 -6.39
CA GLN A 234 -8.19 -21.48 -7.02
C GLN A 234 -8.22 -19.99 -6.61
N ILE A 235 -8.13 -19.70 -5.31
CA ILE A 235 -8.14 -18.32 -4.81
C ILE A 235 -6.93 -17.55 -5.33
N ILE A 236 -5.73 -18.07 -5.11
CA ILE A 236 -4.47 -17.36 -5.36
C ILE A 236 -4.27 -17.10 -6.85
N TYR A 237 -4.52 -18.08 -7.70
CA TYR A 237 -4.41 -17.87 -9.15
C TYR A 237 -5.49 -16.90 -9.68
N THR A 238 -6.68 -16.91 -9.09
CA THR A 238 -7.75 -15.98 -9.48
C THR A 238 -7.40 -14.54 -9.13
N ILE A 239 -6.92 -14.26 -7.92
CA ILE A 239 -6.58 -12.87 -7.52
C ILE A 239 -5.33 -12.32 -8.23
N ASN A 240 -4.47 -13.19 -8.76
CA ASN A 240 -3.31 -12.79 -9.56
C ASN A 240 -3.65 -12.55 -11.04
N GLN A 241 -4.87 -12.81 -11.48
CA GLN A 241 -5.29 -12.49 -12.84
C GLN A 241 -5.59 -11.00 -12.99
N PRO A 242 -5.28 -10.39 -14.15
CA PRO A 242 -5.70 -9.03 -14.45
C PRO A 242 -7.23 -8.91 -14.43
N ALA A 243 -7.75 -7.97 -13.65
CA ALA A 243 -9.18 -7.76 -13.51
C ALA A 243 -9.62 -6.50 -14.28
N ALA A 244 -10.64 -6.63 -15.12
CA ALA A 244 -11.21 -5.51 -15.87
C ALA A 244 -11.66 -4.37 -14.93
N ALA A 245 -12.30 -4.71 -13.80
CA ALA A 245 -12.75 -3.77 -12.78
C ALA A 245 -11.59 -3.01 -12.08
N ARG A 246 -10.33 -3.38 -12.35
CA ARG A 246 -9.14 -2.72 -11.82
C ARG A 246 -8.24 -2.14 -12.91
N GLY A 247 -8.78 -1.78 -14.05
CA GLY A 247 -7.98 -1.28 -15.16
C GLY A 247 -6.91 -2.28 -15.63
N PHE A 248 -7.27 -3.57 -15.63
CA PHE A 248 -6.39 -4.70 -16.02
C PHE A 248 -5.13 -4.88 -15.16
N GLN A 249 -5.21 -4.47 -13.91
CA GLN A 249 -4.25 -4.83 -12.87
C GLN A 249 -4.77 -6.00 -12.05
N SER A 250 -3.87 -6.79 -11.46
CA SER A 250 -4.26 -7.77 -10.44
C SER A 250 -4.78 -7.06 -9.19
N ALA A 251 -5.64 -7.73 -8.41
CA ALA A 251 -6.12 -7.18 -7.16
C ALA A 251 -4.96 -7.11 -6.15
N PHE A 252 -4.63 -5.91 -5.68
CA PHE A 252 -3.59 -5.72 -4.68
C PHE A 252 -4.13 -6.11 -3.31
N VAL A 253 -3.95 -7.38 -2.96
CA VAL A 253 -4.49 -8.01 -1.74
C VAL A 253 -3.37 -8.27 -0.74
N ASN A 254 -3.64 -8.06 0.55
CA ASN A 254 -2.76 -8.46 1.64
C ASN A 254 -3.48 -9.45 2.56
N PHE A 255 -2.78 -10.51 2.98
CA PHE A 255 -3.19 -11.44 4.03
C PHE A 255 -2.31 -11.24 5.27
N SER A 256 -2.91 -11.42 6.46
CA SER A 256 -2.18 -11.38 7.71
C SER A 256 -2.16 -12.74 8.39
N TYR A 257 -1.05 -13.01 9.06
CA TYR A 257 -0.85 -14.17 9.93
C TYR A 257 -0.61 -13.66 11.34
N PHE A 258 -1.17 -14.36 12.30
CA PHE A 258 -1.13 -13.97 13.69
C PHE A 258 -0.35 -15.02 14.50
N ASP A 259 0.41 -14.57 15.49
CA ASP A 259 0.83 -15.42 16.59
C ASP A 259 -0.32 -15.63 17.58
N LYS A 260 -0.14 -16.55 18.54
CA LYS A 260 -1.20 -16.90 19.50
C LYS A 260 -1.65 -15.69 20.34
N PRO A 261 -0.76 -14.86 20.91
CA PRO A 261 -1.18 -13.68 21.69
C PRO A 261 -1.97 -12.66 20.87
N PHE A 262 -1.60 -12.45 19.60
CA PHE A 262 -2.34 -11.57 18.69
C PHE A 262 -3.72 -12.13 18.36
N PHE A 263 -3.78 -13.43 18.07
CA PHE A 263 -5.06 -14.12 17.86
C PHE A 263 -5.99 -13.99 19.06
N GLU A 264 -5.49 -14.26 20.27
CA GLU A 264 -6.28 -14.16 21.50
C GLU A 264 -6.74 -12.72 21.77
N GLY A 265 -5.85 -11.74 21.55
CA GLY A 265 -6.18 -10.32 21.76
C GLY A 265 -7.18 -9.76 20.76
N MET A 266 -7.20 -10.27 19.52
CA MET A 266 -8.08 -9.78 18.48
C MET A 266 -9.37 -10.58 18.34
N PHE A 267 -9.31 -11.90 18.51
CA PHE A 267 -10.41 -12.79 18.19
C PHE A 267 -10.93 -13.60 19.40
N GLY A 268 -10.37 -13.42 20.59
CA GLY A 268 -10.77 -14.14 21.81
C GLY A 268 -12.24 -13.97 22.17
N GLU A 269 -12.81 -12.81 21.89
CA GLU A 269 -14.23 -12.49 22.10
C GLU A 269 -15.08 -12.53 20.81
N PHE A 270 -14.48 -12.97 19.69
CA PHE A 270 -15.17 -13.04 18.41
C PHE A 270 -16.04 -14.28 18.30
N TYR A 271 -17.21 -14.11 17.69
CA TYR A 271 -18.13 -15.19 17.33
C TYR A 271 -18.54 -15.10 15.86
N PHE A 272 -18.51 -16.22 15.18
CA PHE A 272 -19.14 -16.34 13.86
C PHE A 272 -20.66 -16.19 13.97
N PRO A 273 -21.40 -15.91 12.86
CA PRO A 273 -22.84 -15.72 12.90
C PRO A 273 -23.65 -16.91 13.44
N ASP A 274 -23.09 -18.12 13.42
CA ASP A 274 -23.71 -19.34 13.97
C ASP A 274 -23.41 -19.55 15.46
N GLY A 275 -22.71 -18.60 16.11
CA GLY A 275 -22.37 -18.66 17.54
C GLY A 275 -21.12 -19.47 17.86
N THR A 276 -20.41 -20.00 16.85
CA THR A 276 -19.12 -20.69 17.06
C THR A 276 -17.98 -19.70 17.25
N LYS A 277 -16.96 -20.09 18.00
CA LYS A 277 -15.70 -19.33 18.16
C LYS A 277 -14.60 -19.88 17.25
N PRO A 278 -13.69 -19.02 16.77
CA PRO A 278 -12.43 -19.52 16.20
C PRO A 278 -11.57 -20.16 17.29
N ASP A 279 -10.72 -21.09 16.91
CA ASP A 279 -9.70 -21.67 17.79
C ASP A 279 -8.31 -21.52 17.19
N TRP A 280 -7.32 -21.44 18.08
CA TRP A 280 -5.94 -21.22 17.70
C TRP A 280 -5.33 -22.40 16.96
N GLU A 281 -5.58 -23.61 17.41
CA GLU A 281 -4.92 -24.80 16.91
C GLU A 281 -5.22 -25.02 15.42
N SER A 282 -6.48 -24.93 15.01
CA SER A 282 -6.86 -25.06 13.61
C SER A 282 -6.40 -23.89 12.75
N LEU A 283 -6.46 -22.65 13.28
CA LEU A 283 -5.96 -21.47 12.55
C LEU A 283 -4.44 -21.51 12.39
N SER A 284 -3.70 -21.81 13.45
CA SER A 284 -2.24 -21.93 13.41
C SER A 284 -1.78 -22.96 12.39
N TRP A 285 -2.45 -24.10 12.33
CA TRP A 285 -2.17 -25.13 11.34
C TRP A 285 -2.43 -24.62 9.91
N ILE A 286 -3.60 -24.01 9.66
CA ILE A 286 -3.94 -23.45 8.34
C ILE A 286 -2.93 -22.38 7.91
N GLN A 287 -2.54 -21.48 8.80
CA GLN A 287 -1.56 -20.42 8.50
C GLN A 287 -0.21 -21.02 8.07
N LYS A 288 0.30 -21.98 8.86
CA LYS A 288 1.59 -22.62 8.58
C LYS A 288 1.56 -23.45 7.28
N GLU A 289 0.52 -24.24 7.06
CA GLU A 289 0.40 -25.02 5.83
C GLU A 289 0.16 -24.14 4.59
N PHE A 290 -0.57 -23.02 4.74
CA PHE A 290 -0.72 -22.08 3.63
C PHE A 290 0.62 -21.43 3.26
N MET A 291 1.41 -20.96 4.24
CA MET A 291 2.72 -20.35 3.99
C MET A 291 3.66 -21.36 3.27
N LYS A 292 3.77 -22.58 3.77
CA LYS A 292 4.58 -23.63 3.12
C LYS A 292 4.12 -23.91 1.68
N TRP A 293 2.81 -24.07 1.49
CA TRP A 293 2.23 -24.29 0.17
C TRP A 293 2.50 -23.13 -0.79
N PHE A 294 2.25 -21.90 -0.34
CA PHE A 294 2.42 -20.72 -1.18
C PHE A 294 3.89 -20.46 -1.53
N ASN A 295 4.78 -20.73 -0.57
CA ASN A 295 6.21 -20.68 -0.78
C ASN A 295 6.65 -21.70 -1.86
N ALA A 296 6.13 -22.93 -1.82
CA ALA A 296 6.39 -23.95 -2.82
C ALA A 296 5.76 -23.63 -4.19
N GLU A 297 4.54 -23.05 -4.20
CA GLU A 297 3.83 -22.68 -5.42
C GLU A 297 4.57 -21.59 -6.21
N ARG A 298 5.24 -20.66 -5.52
CA ARG A 298 6.10 -19.64 -6.12
C ARG A 298 7.35 -20.19 -6.84
N LEU A 299 7.67 -21.48 -6.70
CA LEU A 299 8.68 -22.15 -7.52
C LEU A 299 8.11 -22.69 -8.86
N LYS A 300 6.79 -22.69 -9.03
CA LYS A 300 6.13 -23.09 -10.28
C LYS A 300 5.79 -21.89 -11.15
N THR A 301 5.41 -20.79 -10.53
CA THR A 301 5.12 -19.51 -11.17
C THR A 301 5.27 -18.37 -10.16
N ILE A 302 5.73 -17.22 -10.60
CA ILE A 302 5.86 -16.04 -9.74
C ILE A 302 4.48 -15.47 -9.47
N LEU A 303 4.02 -15.63 -8.23
CA LEU A 303 2.74 -15.10 -7.74
C LEU A 303 3.01 -13.87 -6.87
N THR A 304 2.54 -12.72 -7.32
CA THR A 304 2.75 -11.43 -6.64
C THR A 304 1.87 -11.29 -5.40
N PHE A 305 0.62 -11.75 -5.49
CA PHE A 305 -0.39 -11.58 -4.44
C PHE A 305 -0.86 -12.93 -3.86
N PRO A 306 -1.26 -12.96 -2.58
CA PRO A 306 -1.31 -11.84 -1.64
C PRO A 306 0.09 -11.35 -1.24
N VAL A 307 0.19 -10.07 -0.88
CA VAL A 307 1.28 -9.61 -0.01
C VAL A 307 0.99 -10.17 1.38
N GLU A 308 2.01 -10.71 2.03
CA GLU A 308 1.86 -11.40 3.31
C GLU A 308 2.50 -10.60 4.44
N THR A 309 1.83 -10.51 5.57
CA THR A 309 2.33 -9.89 6.78
C THR A 309 2.16 -10.82 7.97
N VAL A 310 3.25 -11.24 8.59
CA VAL A 310 3.23 -12.00 9.84
C VAL A 310 3.32 -11.04 11.02
N THR A 311 2.45 -11.21 11.98
CA THR A 311 2.38 -10.39 13.20
C THR A 311 2.91 -11.17 14.39
N LEU A 312 3.94 -10.65 15.06
CA LEU A 312 4.58 -11.26 16.21
C LEU A 312 4.56 -10.31 17.41
N LEU A 313 4.15 -10.79 18.57
CA LEU A 313 4.16 -10.03 19.80
C LEU A 313 5.49 -10.23 20.55
N TYR A 314 6.22 -9.12 20.76
CA TYR A 314 7.48 -9.11 21.52
C TYR A 314 7.29 -8.29 22.79
N LYS A 315 7.47 -8.93 23.93
CA LYS A 315 7.31 -8.30 25.23
C LYS A 315 8.29 -8.89 26.26
N ASP A 316 8.75 -8.06 27.17
CA ASP A 316 9.67 -8.46 28.25
C ASP A 316 10.93 -9.17 27.74
N GLY A 317 11.47 -8.70 26.59
CA GLY A 317 12.70 -9.17 26.00
C GLY A 317 12.60 -10.48 25.19
N LYS A 318 11.39 -10.95 24.87
CA LYS A 318 11.17 -12.20 24.11
C LYS A 318 9.92 -12.15 23.24
N PHE A 319 9.91 -12.96 22.20
CA PHE A 319 8.68 -13.28 21.45
C PHE A 319 7.81 -14.22 22.30
N LEU A 320 6.51 -13.90 22.40
CA LEU A 320 5.61 -14.63 23.31
C LEU A 320 5.15 -15.97 22.75
N ASP A 321 5.10 -16.12 21.44
CA ASP A 321 4.82 -17.38 20.73
C ASP A 321 6.09 -17.88 20.07
N GLU A 322 6.87 -18.67 20.81
CA GLU A 322 8.14 -19.22 20.34
C GLU A 322 7.97 -20.17 19.14
N ASP A 323 6.85 -20.91 19.08
CA ASP A 323 6.55 -21.84 18.00
C ASP A 323 6.31 -21.08 16.66
N MET A 324 5.50 -20.01 16.69
CA MET A 324 5.28 -19.19 15.49
C MET A 324 6.54 -18.41 15.11
N TYR A 325 7.28 -17.89 16.09
CA TYR A 325 8.54 -17.19 15.83
C TYR A 325 9.59 -18.10 15.14
N ASN A 326 9.78 -19.32 15.65
CA ASN A 326 10.67 -20.30 15.05
C ASN A 326 10.24 -20.63 13.62
N PHE A 327 8.96 -20.89 13.41
CA PHE A 327 8.39 -21.19 12.10
C PHE A 327 8.63 -20.05 11.09
N VAL A 328 8.46 -18.81 11.50
CA VAL A 328 8.71 -17.62 10.66
C VAL A 328 10.17 -17.54 10.21
N CYS A 329 11.11 -17.82 11.11
CA CYS A 329 12.54 -17.83 10.78
C CYS A 329 12.91 -18.96 9.81
N ASP A 330 12.29 -20.15 9.98
CA ASP A 330 12.47 -21.28 9.07
C ASP A 330 11.89 -20.97 7.67
N GLU A 331 10.75 -20.31 7.59
CA GLU A 331 10.19 -19.89 6.30
C GLU A 331 11.06 -18.85 5.57
N TYR A 332 11.70 -17.94 6.30
CA TYR A 332 12.70 -17.04 5.71
C TYR A 332 13.92 -17.81 5.17
N GLU A 333 14.45 -18.78 5.91
CA GLU A 333 15.54 -19.66 5.45
C GLU A 333 15.15 -20.42 4.17
N HIS A 334 13.89 -20.87 4.06
CA HIS A 334 13.34 -21.49 2.86
C HIS A 334 13.02 -20.51 1.72
N GLY A 335 13.41 -19.24 1.87
CA GLY A 335 13.25 -18.23 0.84
C GLY A 335 11.81 -17.73 0.65
N HIS A 336 10.97 -17.84 1.67
CA HIS A 336 9.65 -17.24 1.64
C HIS A 336 9.74 -15.71 1.79
N SER A 337 9.01 -14.97 0.97
CA SER A 337 9.06 -13.51 0.91
C SER A 337 7.78 -12.90 1.51
N PHE A 338 7.87 -12.38 2.73
CA PHE A 338 6.78 -11.73 3.46
C PHE A 338 7.31 -10.58 4.33
N PHE A 339 6.41 -9.81 4.94
CA PHE A 339 6.74 -8.80 5.94
C PHE A 339 6.54 -9.34 7.35
N THR A 340 7.38 -8.93 8.27
CA THR A 340 7.20 -9.18 9.71
C THR A 340 6.82 -7.88 10.40
N TYR A 341 5.70 -7.88 11.10
CA TYR A 341 5.27 -6.82 12.00
C TYR A 341 5.49 -7.26 13.44
N ILE A 342 6.30 -6.50 14.17
CA ILE A 342 6.64 -6.75 15.57
C ILE A 342 5.97 -5.67 16.43
N SER A 343 5.20 -6.07 17.42
CA SER A 343 4.52 -5.15 18.34
C SER A 343 4.68 -5.62 19.79
N ASP A 344 4.56 -4.70 20.72
CA ASP A 344 4.50 -4.96 22.16
C ASP A 344 3.04 -5.00 22.66
N THR A 345 2.09 -4.63 21.81
CA THR A 345 0.66 -4.64 22.09
C THR A 345 -0.14 -5.19 20.91
N VAL A 346 -1.36 -5.66 21.17
CA VAL A 346 -2.31 -6.11 20.14
C VAL A 346 -3.19 -4.96 19.61
N ASP A 347 -2.83 -3.70 19.91
CA ASP A 347 -3.64 -2.51 19.61
C ASP A 347 -3.43 -1.97 18.19
N SER A 348 -2.54 -2.55 17.42
CA SER A 348 -2.23 -2.09 16.07
C SER A 348 -1.90 -3.24 15.15
N LEU A 349 -2.20 -3.07 13.87
CA LEU A 349 -1.82 -3.95 12.78
C LEU A 349 -1.08 -3.15 11.72
N SER A 350 -0.12 -3.79 11.08
CA SER A 350 0.45 -3.30 9.84
C SER A 350 -0.17 -4.07 8.67
N SER A 351 -0.63 -3.35 7.66
CA SER A 351 -1.24 -3.93 6.48
C SER A 351 -0.81 -3.17 5.23
N CYS A 352 -0.99 -3.79 4.06
CA CYS A 352 -0.50 -3.27 2.80
C CYS A 352 1.02 -3.11 2.78
N CYS A 353 1.50 -2.01 2.22
CA CYS A 353 2.93 -1.82 2.02
C CYS A 353 3.67 -1.31 3.26
N ARG A 354 3.01 -0.61 4.21
CA ARG A 354 3.66 0.01 5.39
C ARG A 354 2.71 0.57 6.44
N LEU A 355 1.42 0.66 6.16
CA LEU A 355 0.48 1.39 6.99
C LEU A 355 0.33 0.72 8.35
N LYS A 356 0.87 1.35 9.39
CA LYS A 356 0.62 1.00 10.80
C LYS A 356 -0.67 1.70 11.23
N ASN A 357 -1.67 0.93 11.59
CA ASN A 357 -2.96 1.45 12.01
C ASN A 357 -3.23 1.07 13.46
N LYS A 358 -3.50 2.05 14.30
CA LYS A 358 -4.07 1.78 15.62
C LYS A 358 -5.51 1.31 15.48
N LEU A 359 -5.82 0.22 16.13
CA LEU A 359 -7.17 -0.30 16.20
C LEU A 359 -7.98 0.55 17.18
N GLN A 360 -9.00 1.26 16.68
CA GLN A 360 -9.72 2.26 17.48
C GLN A 360 -10.69 1.66 18.50
N THR A 361 -11.16 0.42 18.27
CA THR A 361 -12.03 -0.31 19.19
C THR A 361 -11.72 -1.79 19.12
N LYS A 362 -11.57 -2.44 20.27
CA LYS A 362 -11.40 -3.89 20.42
C LYS A 362 -12.73 -4.60 20.70
N GLU A 363 -13.81 -3.86 20.93
CA GLU A 363 -15.10 -4.43 21.27
C GLU A 363 -15.74 -5.07 20.04
N PHE A 364 -16.05 -6.35 20.15
CA PHE A 364 -16.86 -7.06 19.18
C PHE A 364 -18.32 -6.64 19.31
N ASN A 365 -18.90 -6.15 18.23
CA ASN A 365 -20.34 -5.88 18.16
C ASN A 365 -20.99 -6.93 17.26
N PHE A 366 -21.86 -7.74 17.83
CA PHE A 366 -22.55 -8.83 17.15
C PHE A 366 -23.39 -8.37 15.95
N THR A 367 -23.87 -7.12 15.97
CA THR A 367 -24.71 -6.56 14.91
C THR A 367 -23.89 -6.09 13.69
N ASN A 368 -22.65 -5.63 13.91
CA ASN A 368 -21.82 -4.98 12.90
C ASN A 368 -20.47 -5.66 12.65
N GLY A 369 -20.16 -6.76 13.36
CA GLY A 369 -18.87 -7.45 13.25
C GLY A 369 -17.68 -6.54 13.53
N ASN A 370 -17.79 -5.66 14.50
CA ASN A 370 -16.82 -4.62 14.80
C ASN A 370 -15.59 -5.22 15.51
N ILE A 371 -14.76 -5.92 14.75
CA ILE A 371 -13.38 -6.19 15.16
C ILE A 371 -12.53 -5.09 14.56
N GLY A 372 -11.51 -4.64 15.28
CA GLY A 372 -10.70 -3.49 14.96
C GLY A 372 -9.90 -3.51 13.65
N ILE A 373 -10.25 -4.34 12.68
CA ILE A 373 -9.57 -4.49 11.39
C ILE A 373 -10.03 -3.46 10.35
N GLN A 374 -11.19 -2.84 10.55
CA GLN A 374 -11.70 -1.79 9.67
C GLN A 374 -10.86 -0.52 9.78
N THR A 375 -9.80 -0.42 8.99
CA THR A 375 -8.87 0.71 9.02
C THR A 375 -8.27 0.96 7.64
N GLY A 376 -7.34 1.89 7.51
CA GLY A 376 -6.65 2.19 6.25
C GLY A 376 -6.44 3.68 6.06
N SER A 377 -6.09 4.07 4.83
CA SER A 377 -5.97 5.47 4.43
C SER A 377 -7.02 5.82 3.38
N LYS A 378 -7.84 6.83 3.63
CA LYS A 378 -8.82 7.31 2.64
C LYS A 378 -8.23 8.34 1.67
N SER A 379 -7.10 8.94 2.02
CA SER A 379 -6.39 9.91 1.16
C SER A 379 -4.95 10.04 1.60
N VAL A 380 -4.02 10.15 0.63
CA VAL A 380 -2.59 10.36 0.89
C VAL A 380 -2.11 11.59 0.14
N ILE A 381 -1.49 12.55 0.85
CA ILE A 381 -0.79 13.70 0.28
C ILE A 381 0.64 13.69 0.80
N THR A 382 1.62 13.57 -0.09
CA THR A 382 3.04 13.48 0.25
C THR A 382 3.75 14.79 0.05
N PHE A 383 4.57 15.16 1.03
CA PHE A 383 5.43 16.34 1.01
C PHE A 383 6.75 16.01 0.31
N ASN A 384 7.20 16.86 -0.63
CA ASN A 384 8.56 16.84 -1.15
C ASN A 384 9.47 17.63 -0.19
N LEU A 385 10.00 16.96 0.83
CA LEU A 385 10.81 17.63 1.85
C LEU A 385 12.10 18.22 1.30
N ASN A 386 12.72 17.60 0.29
CA ASN A 386 13.91 18.17 -0.34
C ASN A 386 13.64 19.57 -0.92
N ARG A 387 12.56 19.71 -1.69
CA ARG A 387 12.15 20.99 -2.25
C ARG A 387 11.73 21.98 -1.17
N ILE A 388 10.93 21.56 -0.22
CA ILE A 388 10.42 22.42 0.85
C ILE A 388 11.55 23.01 1.68
N ILE A 389 12.54 22.20 2.04
CA ILE A 389 13.70 22.65 2.83
C ILE A 389 14.59 23.59 2.02
N GLN A 390 14.77 23.34 0.74
CA GLN A 390 15.51 24.28 -0.14
C GLN A 390 14.76 25.61 -0.33
N LEU A 391 13.42 25.58 -0.43
CA LEU A 391 12.60 26.82 -0.46
C LEU A 391 12.70 27.61 0.85
N TRP A 392 12.70 26.92 2.00
CA TRP A 392 12.97 27.53 3.29
C TRP A 392 14.38 28.13 3.32
N TYR A 393 15.40 27.39 2.90
CA TYR A 393 16.79 27.84 2.86
C TYR A 393 16.94 29.10 2.01
N ARG A 394 16.44 29.12 0.78
CA ARG A 394 16.47 30.30 -0.10
C ARG A 394 15.82 31.52 0.54
N LYS A 395 14.78 31.33 1.30
CA LYS A 395 14.06 32.43 1.94
C LYS A 395 14.75 32.99 3.17
N GLU A 396 15.27 32.13 4.04
CA GLU A 396 15.72 32.49 5.39
C GLU A 396 17.26 32.57 5.49
N CYS A 397 18.00 31.86 4.67
CA CYS A 397 19.44 31.64 4.83
C CYS A 397 20.30 32.26 3.71
N GLU A 398 19.85 32.31 2.45
CA GLU A 398 20.62 32.88 1.32
C GLU A 398 20.89 34.40 1.47
N ARG A 399 20.22 35.07 2.39
CA ARG A 399 20.41 36.52 2.66
C ARG A 399 21.56 36.81 3.63
N GLN A 400 22.16 35.76 4.19
CA GLN A 400 23.28 35.87 5.13
C GLN A 400 24.56 35.52 4.35
N ASP A 401 25.48 36.49 4.20
CA ASP A 401 26.75 36.32 3.50
C ASP A 401 27.76 35.39 4.23
N GLU A 402 27.30 34.71 5.30
CA GLU A 402 28.12 33.80 6.07
C GLU A 402 27.99 32.34 5.56
N LYS A 403 29.09 31.59 5.68
CA LYS A 403 29.11 30.15 5.34
C LYS A 403 28.02 29.44 6.14
N PHE A 404 26.94 29.02 5.45
CA PHE A 404 25.83 28.33 6.09
C PHE A 404 26.29 26.98 6.66
N GLU A 405 26.03 26.77 7.93
CA GLU A 405 26.15 25.48 8.60
C GLU A 405 24.84 25.24 9.39
N PHE A 406 24.14 24.15 9.04
CA PHE A 406 22.86 23.84 9.68
C PHE A 406 23.09 23.34 11.13
N ASP A 407 22.49 24.04 12.08
CA ASP A 407 22.53 23.72 13.50
C ASP A 407 21.15 23.86 14.17
N GLU A 408 21.09 23.67 15.49
CA GLU A 408 19.84 23.67 16.27
C GLU A 408 19.05 24.99 16.21
N THR A 409 19.73 26.12 15.94
CA THR A 409 19.06 27.44 15.90
C THR A 409 18.09 27.57 14.73
N TYR A 410 18.32 26.81 13.65
CA TYR A 410 17.47 26.81 12.47
C TYR A 410 16.18 26.01 12.62
N TYR A 411 16.08 25.06 13.54
CA TYR A 411 14.87 24.23 13.67
C TYR A 411 13.60 25.05 13.94
N THR A 412 13.68 26.11 14.73
CA THR A 412 12.51 26.94 15.03
C THR A 412 11.94 27.59 13.77
N SER A 413 12.78 28.17 12.90
CA SER A 413 12.33 28.79 11.65
C SER A 413 11.87 27.77 10.63
N LEU A 414 12.56 26.64 10.53
CA LEU A 414 12.20 25.52 9.65
C LEU A 414 10.84 24.90 10.03
N LYS A 415 10.63 24.60 11.31
CA LYS A 415 9.33 24.11 11.82
C LYS A 415 8.21 25.10 11.54
N LYS A 416 8.42 26.39 11.77
CA LYS A 416 7.45 27.45 11.45
C LYS A 416 7.13 27.51 9.95
N TYR A 417 8.10 27.24 9.09
CA TYR A 417 7.90 27.20 7.64
C TYR A 417 7.11 25.97 7.22
N LEU A 418 7.47 24.78 7.74
CA LEU A 418 6.78 23.52 7.52
C LEU A 418 5.33 23.54 8.00
N THR A 419 5.07 24.05 9.21
CA THR A 419 3.72 24.18 9.79
C THR A 419 2.76 24.90 8.84
N LYS A 420 3.21 25.96 8.17
CA LYS A 420 2.36 26.69 7.21
C LYS A 420 1.93 25.84 6.01
N ILE A 421 2.76 24.89 5.60
CA ILE A 421 2.44 23.96 4.49
C ILE A 421 1.53 22.85 5.03
N ILE A 422 1.85 22.31 6.19
CA ILE A 422 1.08 21.28 6.88
C ILE A 422 -0.35 21.74 7.12
N ASP A 423 -0.56 22.97 7.65
CA ASP A 423 -1.89 23.56 7.87
C ASP A 423 -2.75 23.64 6.59
N ARG A 424 -2.11 23.89 5.43
CA ARG A 424 -2.83 23.87 4.16
C ARG A 424 -3.25 22.46 3.78
N VAL A 425 -2.36 21.49 3.97
CA VAL A 425 -2.61 20.09 3.63
C VAL A 425 -3.75 19.52 4.46
N TYR A 426 -3.90 19.90 5.74
CA TYR A 426 -5.09 19.53 6.52
C TYR A 426 -6.40 20.05 5.91
N LYS A 427 -6.40 21.27 5.38
CA LYS A 427 -7.58 21.80 4.68
C LYS A 427 -7.89 21.02 3.41
N TYR A 428 -6.85 20.61 2.65
CA TYR A 428 -7.00 19.77 1.45
C TYR A 428 -7.57 18.41 1.80
N HIS A 429 -7.06 17.78 2.86
CA HIS A 429 -7.57 16.52 3.37
C HIS A 429 -9.01 16.63 3.89
N HIS A 430 -9.36 17.71 4.59
CA HIS A 430 -10.73 17.93 5.05
C HIS A 430 -11.68 18.04 3.86
N ALA A 431 -11.35 18.85 2.85
CA ALA A 431 -12.17 18.95 1.65
C ALA A 431 -12.34 17.59 0.94
N TYR A 432 -11.28 16.79 0.83
CA TYR A 432 -11.36 15.47 0.25
C TYR A 432 -12.17 14.49 1.10
N ASN A 433 -12.08 14.57 2.42
CA ASN A 433 -12.92 13.81 3.35
C ASN A 433 -14.41 14.07 3.12
N GLU A 434 -14.79 15.34 3.03
CA GLU A 434 -16.20 15.72 2.78
C GLU A 434 -16.69 15.24 1.42
N LEU A 435 -15.85 15.30 0.38
CA LEU A 435 -16.19 14.74 -0.94
C LEU A 435 -16.41 13.22 -0.88
N LEU A 436 -15.63 12.48 -0.09
CA LEU A 436 -15.85 11.05 0.12
C LEU A 436 -17.17 10.78 0.86
N TRP A 437 -17.53 11.63 1.82
CA TRP A 437 -18.82 11.54 2.49
C TRP A 437 -19.99 11.89 1.56
N ASP A 438 -19.85 12.87 0.68
CA ASP A 438 -20.83 13.16 -0.37
C ASP A 438 -21.05 11.91 -1.26
N MET A 439 -19.97 11.21 -1.67
CA MET A 439 -20.06 9.96 -2.43
C MET A 439 -20.71 8.82 -1.63
N HIS A 440 -20.35 8.69 -0.34
CA HIS A 440 -20.94 7.70 0.56
C HIS A 440 -22.46 7.92 0.72
N ASP A 441 -22.88 9.14 1.00
CA ASP A 441 -24.29 9.49 1.24
C ASP A 441 -25.12 9.34 -0.05
N ALA A 442 -24.51 9.56 -1.21
CA ALA A 442 -25.10 9.26 -2.53
C ALA A 442 -25.16 7.75 -2.86
N GLY A 443 -24.60 6.88 -2.00
CA GLY A 443 -24.60 5.41 -2.23
C GLY A 443 -23.56 4.91 -3.23
N LEU A 444 -22.57 5.74 -3.60
CA LEU A 444 -21.54 5.41 -4.58
C LEU A 444 -20.37 4.62 -4.01
N LEU A 445 -20.35 4.39 -2.70
CA LEU A 445 -19.33 3.60 -1.98
C LEU A 445 -19.97 2.38 -1.31
N PRO A 446 -20.40 1.35 -2.08
CA PRO A 446 -21.14 0.22 -1.54
C PRO A 446 -20.36 -0.60 -0.51
N ALA A 447 -19.03 -0.68 -0.55
CA ALA A 447 -18.23 -1.39 0.47
C ALA A 447 -18.41 -0.79 1.87
N TYR A 448 -18.54 0.53 1.96
CA TYR A 448 -18.81 1.22 3.22
C TYR A 448 -20.25 1.01 3.68
N LYS A 449 -21.20 1.17 2.77
CA LYS A 449 -22.62 1.01 3.07
C LYS A 449 -22.96 -0.41 3.49
N ALA A 450 -22.28 -1.40 2.95
CA ALA A 450 -22.42 -2.81 3.32
C ALA A 450 -21.67 -3.18 4.62
N GLY A 451 -20.92 -2.27 5.23
CA GLY A 451 -20.26 -2.49 6.52
C GLY A 451 -18.88 -3.15 6.48
N PHE A 452 -18.30 -3.37 5.30
CA PHE A 452 -16.93 -3.92 5.19
C PHE A 452 -15.87 -2.99 5.75
N ILE A 453 -16.12 -1.68 5.69
CA ILE A 453 -15.23 -0.63 6.16
C ILE A 453 -16.05 0.58 6.62
N ASN A 454 -15.46 1.45 7.43
CA ASN A 454 -16.09 2.68 7.93
C ASN A 454 -15.16 3.88 7.67
N LEU A 455 -15.67 4.93 7.02
CA LEU A 455 -14.92 6.15 6.72
C LEU A 455 -14.34 6.82 7.99
N ASN A 456 -15.05 6.76 9.11
CA ASN A 456 -14.58 7.33 10.37
C ASN A 456 -13.41 6.57 11.01
N LYS A 457 -13.09 5.36 10.52
CA LYS A 457 -11.96 4.55 11.00
C LYS A 457 -10.72 4.63 10.10
N GLN A 458 -10.78 5.35 8.98
CA GLN A 458 -9.67 5.50 8.05
C GLN A 458 -8.97 6.84 8.25
N TYR A 459 -7.64 6.82 8.07
CA TYR A 459 -6.77 7.98 8.21
C TYR A 459 -6.74 8.84 6.95
N LEU A 460 -6.44 10.11 7.14
CA LEU A 460 -5.99 11.06 6.14
C LEU A 460 -4.46 11.15 6.29
N THR A 461 -3.73 10.54 5.38
CA THR A 461 -2.30 10.29 5.55
C THR A 461 -1.46 11.43 4.99
N LEU A 462 -0.58 11.97 5.82
CA LEU A 462 0.49 12.87 5.42
C LEU A 462 1.71 12.03 5.05
N GLY A 463 2.06 11.99 3.77
CA GLY A 463 3.20 11.25 3.28
C GLY A 463 4.49 12.07 3.34
N ILE A 464 5.62 11.40 3.49
CA ILE A 464 6.95 12.01 3.46
C ILE A 464 7.78 11.37 2.35
N ASN A 465 8.46 12.22 1.54
CA ASN A 465 9.46 11.80 0.56
C ASN A 465 10.57 12.86 0.48
N GLY A 466 11.79 12.46 0.12
CA GLY A 466 12.92 13.38 -0.02
C GLY A 466 13.57 13.81 1.29
N LEU A 467 13.36 13.08 2.41
CA LEU A 467 13.92 13.44 3.71
C LEU A 467 15.45 13.32 3.75
N ASN A 468 16.01 12.20 3.26
CA ASN A 468 17.45 11.99 3.22
C ASN A 468 18.12 12.97 2.25
N GLN A 469 17.49 13.29 1.11
CA GLN A 469 18.00 14.30 0.19
C GLN A 469 18.03 15.69 0.84
N ALA A 470 16.99 16.05 1.57
CA ALA A 470 16.97 17.28 2.34
C ALA A 470 18.08 17.36 3.40
N ALA A 471 18.36 16.26 4.08
CA ALA A 471 19.45 16.18 5.05
C ALA A 471 20.82 16.30 4.37
N GLU A 472 21.04 15.64 3.22
CA GLU A 472 22.27 15.78 2.43
C GLU A 472 22.48 17.22 1.96
N PHE A 473 21.44 17.88 1.46
CA PHE A 473 21.49 19.31 1.09
C PHE A 473 21.95 20.19 2.26
N LEU A 474 21.52 19.87 3.48
CA LEU A 474 21.95 20.55 4.70
C LEU A 474 23.33 20.09 5.24
N GLY A 475 24.07 19.26 4.47
CA GLY A 475 25.41 18.80 4.83
C GLY A 475 25.46 17.66 5.84
N MET A 476 24.36 16.91 6.03
CA MET A 476 24.31 15.76 6.93
C MET A 476 24.62 14.45 6.20
N LYS A 477 25.21 13.48 6.94
CA LYS A 477 25.31 12.10 6.48
C LYS A 477 24.03 11.34 6.89
N CYS A 478 23.43 10.62 5.93
CA CYS A 478 22.20 9.85 6.16
C CYS A 478 22.50 8.42 6.64
N ASN A 479 23.23 8.31 7.76
CA ASN A 479 23.52 7.06 8.45
C ASN A 479 23.17 7.20 9.94
N ASP A 480 23.38 6.15 10.73
CA ASP A 480 23.06 6.15 12.17
C ASP A 480 24.02 7.05 12.95
N ASN A 481 23.65 8.32 13.07
CA ASN A 481 24.43 9.32 13.83
C ASN A 481 23.50 10.31 14.55
N PRO A 482 23.98 10.95 15.66
CA PRO A 482 23.13 11.83 16.46
C PRO A 482 22.53 13.02 15.70
N LYS A 483 23.29 13.66 14.79
CA LYS A 483 22.83 14.83 14.04
C LYS A 483 21.67 14.48 13.11
N TYR A 484 21.78 13.36 12.39
CA TYR A 484 20.71 12.88 11.48
C TYR A 484 19.52 12.34 12.28
N SER A 485 19.76 11.63 13.38
CA SER A 485 18.70 11.17 14.27
C SER A 485 17.87 12.34 14.81
N GLN A 486 18.53 13.39 15.31
CA GLN A 486 17.86 14.60 15.78
C GLN A 486 17.04 15.26 14.65
N PHE A 487 17.61 15.39 13.46
CA PHE A 487 16.90 15.96 12.32
C PHE A 487 15.60 15.17 11.98
N CYS A 488 15.68 13.85 11.95
CA CYS A 488 14.50 13.00 11.74
C CYS A 488 13.46 13.19 12.85
N GLN A 489 13.89 13.19 14.12
CA GLN A 489 13.01 13.36 15.26
C GLN A 489 12.31 14.71 15.24
N GLU A 490 13.02 15.80 14.94
CA GLU A 490 12.45 17.15 14.88
C GLU A 490 11.38 17.29 13.78
N ILE A 491 11.63 16.69 12.62
CA ILE A 491 10.66 16.69 11.52
C ILE A 491 9.44 15.81 11.85
N PHE A 492 9.67 14.56 12.28
CA PHE A 492 8.57 13.62 12.54
C PHE A 492 7.72 14.03 13.73
N SER A 493 8.33 14.56 14.81
CA SER A 493 7.60 15.09 15.97
C SER A 493 6.67 16.24 15.56
N LEU A 494 7.14 17.13 14.69
CA LEU A 494 6.29 18.22 14.18
C LEU A 494 5.04 17.66 13.49
N PHE A 495 5.18 16.68 12.59
CA PHE A 495 4.03 16.08 11.92
C PHE A 495 3.09 15.40 12.92
N LYS A 496 3.63 14.65 13.89
CA LYS A 496 2.85 13.95 14.92
C LYS A 496 2.08 14.93 15.81
N GLU A 497 2.72 16.00 16.27
CA GLU A 497 2.08 17.07 17.04
C GLU A 497 0.94 17.74 16.26
N GLN A 498 1.19 18.04 14.99
CA GLN A 498 0.18 18.65 14.12
C GLN A 498 -0.99 17.69 13.81
N ASN A 499 -0.73 16.39 13.66
CA ASN A 499 -1.78 15.38 13.49
C ASN A 499 -2.74 15.35 14.69
N GLU A 500 -2.21 15.37 15.92
CA GLU A 500 -3.05 15.39 17.12
C GLU A 500 -3.79 16.72 17.29
N LEU A 501 -3.17 17.85 16.91
CA LEU A 501 -3.79 19.17 16.99
C LEU A 501 -5.00 19.31 16.04
N HIS A 502 -4.92 18.73 14.85
CA HIS A 502 -5.97 18.84 13.82
C HIS A 502 -7.00 17.70 13.84
N LYS A 503 -6.79 16.71 14.70
CA LYS A 503 -7.68 15.58 14.87
C LYS A 503 -9.04 16.03 15.39
N ASP A 504 -10.12 15.59 14.73
CA ASP A 504 -11.50 15.78 15.19
C ASP A 504 -12.26 14.46 15.08
N THR A 505 -12.59 13.90 16.23
CA THR A 505 -13.42 12.70 16.40
C THR A 505 -14.78 13.00 17.00
N ASN A 506 -15.09 14.29 17.23
CA ASN A 506 -16.38 14.72 17.80
C ASN A 506 -17.39 15.11 16.72
N SER A 507 -16.91 15.45 15.51
CA SER A 507 -17.77 15.71 14.35
C SER A 507 -18.38 14.42 13.79
N LYS A 508 -19.46 14.53 13.04
CA LYS A 508 -20.08 13.41 12.30
C LYS A 508 -19.08 12.73 11.36
N HIS A 509 -18.24 13.52 10.72
CA HIS A 509 -17.23 13.10 9.76
C HIS A 509 -15.85 13.23 10.39
N HIS A 510 -15.36 12.15 11.00
CA HIS A 510 -14.09 12.18 11.72
C HIS A 510 -12.91 12.57 10.81
N LEU A 511 -12.06 13.44 11.36
CA LEU A 511 -10.75 13.77 10.82
C LEU A 511 -9.69 13.15 11.71
N ILE A 512 -9.08 12.07 11.23
CA ILE A 512 -7.97 11.39 11.90
C ILE A 512 -6.80 11.33 10.94
N PHE A 513 -5.63 11.65 11.45
CA PHE A 513 -4.42 11.82 10.65
C PHE A 513 -3.33 10.88 11.12
N ASN A 514 -2.47 10.48 10.20
CA ASN A 514 -1.20 9.83 10.49
C ASN A 514 -0.13 10.29 9.49
N THR A 515 1.12 10.05 9.82
CA THR A 515 2.26 10.38 8.95
C THR A 515 3.02 9.10 8.57
N GLU A 516 3.28 8.94 7.29
CA GLU A 516 3.89 7.74 6.74
C GLU A 516 5.06 8.09 5.81
N GLN A 517 6.14 7.34 5.87
CA GLN A 517 7.11 7.34 4.79
C GLN A 517 6.55 6.52 3.63
N VAL A 518 5.91 7.21 2.68
CA VAL A 518 5.11 6.58 1.65
C VAL A 518 5.96 5.76 0.69
N PRO A 519 5.59 4.50 0.46
CA PRO A 519 6.19 3.68 -0.57
C PRO A 519 5.62 4.08 -1.94
N ALA A 520 6.36 4.87 -2.69
CA ALA A 520 5.88 5.33 -3.99
C ALA A 520 6.81 4.86 -5.10
N GLU A 521 6.30 4.02 -6.02
CA GLU A 521 7.08 3.52 -7.15
C GLU A 521 7.59 4.66 -8.03
N SER A 522 6.69 5.54 -8.44
CA SER A 522 7.00 6.63 -9.38
C SER A 522 7.30 7.97 -8.70
N LEU A 523 6.81 8.23 -7.49
CA LEU A 523 6.94 9.55 -6.86
C LEU A 523 8.40 9.97 -6.63
N GLY A 524 9.25 9.04 -6.17
CA GLY A 524 10.68 9.34 -5.97
C GLY A 524 11.37 9.77 -7.28
N VAL A 525 11.02 9.14 -8.39
CA VAL A 525 11.51 9.50 -9.73
C VAL A 525 10.95 10.86 -10.17
N LYS A 526 9.64 11.09 -9.99
CA LYS A 526 9.00 12.36 -10.32
C LYS A 526 9.60 13.52 -9.54
N ASN A 527 9.72 13.40 -8.21
CA ASN A 527 10.30 14.44 -7.36
C ASN A 527 11.74 14.80 -7.78
N TYR A 528 12.59 13.80 -8.03
CA TYR A 528 13.94 14.02 -8.50
C TYR A 528 13.96 14.80 -9.84
N ASN A 529 13.16 14.36 -10.81
CA ASN A 529 13.12 14.99 -12.13
C ASN A 529 12.59 16.43 -12.07
N PHE A 530 11.52 16.68 -11.29
CA PHE A 530 10.97 18.02 -11.11
C PHE A 530 11.95 18.96 -10.39
N ASP A 531 12.58 18.47 -9.31
CA ASP A 531 13.56 19.28 -8.59
C ASP A 531 14.75 19.63 -9.47
N LYS A 532 15.26 18.67 -10.25
CA LYS A 532 16.35 18.90 -11.19
C LYS A 532 15.97 19.87 -12.31
N GLN A 533 14.78 19.72 -12.89
CA GLN A 533 14.26 20.60 -13.94
C GLN A 533 14.08 22.03 -13.44
N ASP A 534 13.62 22.21 -12.20
CA ASP A 534 13.34 23.51 -11.61
C ASP A 534 14.57 24.14 -10.91
N GLY A 535 15.76 23.55 -11.09
CA GLY A 535 17.03 24.09 -10.57
C GLY A 535 17.18 23.98 -9.04
N PHE A 536 16.52 22.98 -8.42
CA PHE A 536 16.82 22.59 -7.05
C PHE A 536 17.98 21.61 -7.01
N TRP A 537 18.69 21.59 -5.89
CA TRP A 537 19.72 20.58 -5.69
C TRP A 537 19.11 19.17 -5.64
N THR A 538 19.78 18.26 -6.33
CA THR A 538 19.49 16.83 -6.34
C THR A 538 20.80 16.04 -6.18
N PRO A 539 20.79 14.85 -5.55
CA PRO A 539 22.01 14.04 -5.46
C PRO A 539 22.48 13.57 -6.83
N ASP A 540 23.81 13.49 -7.01
CA ASP A 540 24.43 13.08 -8.28
C ASP A 540 24.56 11.55 -8.42
N ASP A 541 24.53 10.82 -7.30
CA ASP A 541 24.74 9.38 -7.23
C ASP A 541 23.47 8.55 -7.43
N THR A 542 22.33 9.20 -7.56
CA THR A 542 21.03 8.57 -7.85
C THR A 542 20.20 9.42 -8.81
N ASN A 543 19.18 8.84 -9.40
CA ASN A 543 18.21 9.49 -10.28
C ASN A 543 16.77 9.46 -9.73
N LEU A 544 16.63 9.23 -8.45
CA LEU A 544 15.36 9.22 -7.74
C LEU A 544 15.54 9.49 -6.24
N TYR A 545 14.46 9.84 -5.55
CA TYR A 545 14.41 9.95 -4.10
C TYR A 545 13.99 8.62 -3.49
N ALA A 546 14.79 8.14 -2.53
CA ALA A 546 14.53 6.89 -1.86
C ALA A 546 13.25 6.96 -1.00
N SER A 547 12.56 5.82 -0.91
CA SER A 547 11.43 5.65 0.01
C SER A 547 11.88 5.19 1.39
N TYR A 548 13.13 5.42 1.75
CA TYR A 548 13.78 5.05 3.02
C TYR A 548 14.45 6.28 3.63
N ILE A 549 14.71 6.24 4.93
CA ILE A 549 15.49 7.30 5.61
C ILE A 549 17.00 7.11 5.43
N PHE A 550 17.44 6.00 4.85
CA PHE A 550 18.83 5.74 4.45
C PHE A 550 18.93 5.65 2.91
N LYS A 551 20.15 5.76 2.40
CA LYS A 551 20.42 5.57 0.97
C LYS A 551 20.59 4.08 0.66
N PRO A 552 19.79 3.48 -0.22
CA PRO A 552 19.90 2.05 -0.57
C PRO A 552 21.20 1.68 -1.29
N ASN A 553 21.89 2.66 -1.88
CA ASN A 553 23.17 2.52 -2.57
C ASN A 553 24.39 2.89 -1.70
N ASP A 554 24.22 3.17 -0.42
CA ASP A 554 25.35 3.46 0.48
C ASP A 554 25.90 2.15 1.10
N PRO A 555 27.11 1.71 0.71
CA PRO A 555 27.70 0.49 1.23
C PRO A 555 28.18 0.62 2.70
N THR A 556 28.28 1.85 3.20
CA THR A 556 28.75 2.09 4.58
C THR A 556 27.68 1.90 5.64
N VAL A 557 26.39 1.85 5.24
CA VAL A 557 25.28 1.64 6.15
C VAL A 557 24.95 0.14 6.24
N SER A 558 25.32 -0.48 7.34
CA SER A 558 25.12 -1.91 7.58
C SER A 558 23.64 -2.30 7.78
N VAL A 559 23.35 -3.59 7.74
CA VAL A 559 21.99 -4.13 8.02
C VAL A 559 21.52 -3.72 9.42
N LEU A 560 22.39 -3.80 10.43
CA LEU A 560 22.06 -3.45 11.81
C LEU A 560 21.80 -1.94 11.97
N GLU A 561 22.56 -1.09 11.27
CA GLU A 561 22.30 0.35 11.23
C GLU A 561 20.94 0.66 10.59
N LYS A 562 20.58 0.01 9.47
CA LYS A 562 19.27 0.15 8.84
C LYS A 562 18.13 -0.19 9.79
N ILE A 563 18.29 -1.23 10.60
CA ILE A 563 17.34 -1.61 11.65
C ILE A 563 17.24 -0.52 12.72
N ARG A 564 18.38 -0.01 13.25
CA ARG A 564 18.37 1.07 14.25
C ARG A 564 17.72 2.35 13.69
N MET A 565 18.00 2.69 12.45
CA MET A 565 17.39 3.83 11.76
C MET A 565 15.88 3.67 11.54
N HIS A 566 15.33 2.44 11.55
CA HIS A 566 13.90 2.18 11.56
C HIS A 566 13.33 1.93 12.97
N GLY A 567 14.17 1.98 13.98
CA GLY A 567 13.84 1.75 15.36
C GLY A 567 13.29 3.00 16.09
N LYS A 568 13.19 2.87 17.41
CA LYS A 568 12.59 3.88 18.30
C LYS A 568 13.23 5.26 18.23
N ASN A 569 14.52 5.36 17.94
CA ASN A 569 15.23 6.64 17.88
C ASN A 569 15.01 7.43 16.58
N TYR A 570 14.32 6.87 15.60
CA TYR A 570 14.04 7.51 14.31
C TYR A 570 12.55 7.39 13.96
N ILE A 571 12.10 6.20 13.58
CA ILE A 571 10.75 5.97 13.06
C ILE A 571 9.79 5.46 14.13
N GLY A 572 10.23 4.48 14.93
CA GLY A 572 9.33 3.68 15.77
C GLY A 572 8.46 4.48 16.73
N GLU A 573 8.96 5.56 17.34
CA GLU A 573 8.23 6.41 18.27
C GLU A 573 7.65 7.69 17.63
N TYR A 574 8.24 8.13 16.53
CA TYR A 574 7.97 9.45 15.96
C TYR A 574 7.02 9.42 14.76
N LEU A 575 7.03 8.34 13.96
CA LEU A 575 6.23 8.22 12.74
C LEU A 575 5.03 7.30 12.99
N ASP A 576 3.86 7.89 13.23
CA ASP A 576 2.65 7.16 13.65
C ASP A 576 2.02 6.30 12.54
N GLY A 577 2.20 6.64 11.28
CA GLY A 577 1.81 5.83 10.12
C GLY A 577 2.85 4.77 9.71
N GLY A 578 4.08 4.87 10.22
CA GLY A 578 5.14 3.90 10.06
C GLY A 578 5.96 4.00 8.76
N ALA A 579 6.89 3.08 8.64
CA ALA A 579 7.70 2.82 7.45
C ALA A 579 8.13 1.36 7.45
N ALA A 580 8.41 0.77 6.27
CA ALA A 580 8.96 -0.58 6.18
C ALA A 580 10.49 -0.54 6.04
N CYS A 581 11.17 -1.30 6.86
CA CYS A 581 12.61 -1.55 6.74
C CYS A 581 12.85 -2.68 5.73
N HIS A 582 13.41 -2.34 4.57
CA HIS A 582 13.79 -3.33 3.56
C HIS A 582 15.27 -3.67 3.71
N LEU A 583 15.55 -4.91 4.05
CA LEU A 583 16.90 -5.45 4.19
C LEU A 583 17.23 -6.25 2.93
N ASN A 584 18.01 -5.65 2.03
CA ASN A 584 18.42 -6.29 0.78
C ASN A 584 19.62 -7.17 1.04
N LEU A 585 19.51 -8.46 0.73
CA LEU A 585 20.52 -9.49 0.95
C LEU A 585 20.92 -10.13 -0.38
N ASP A 586 22.16 -10.56 -0.48
CA ASP A 586 22.66 -11.29 -1.65
C ASP A 586 22.26 -12.77 -1.66
N SER A 587 21.96 -13.31 -0.48
CA SER A 587 21.57 -14.71 -0.28
C SER A 587 20.66 -14.87 0.93
N HIS A 588 19.93 -15.98 1.02
CA HIS A 588 19.16 -16.33 2.20
C HIS A 588 20.08 -16.70 3.35
N LEU A 589 19.66 -16.33 4.55
CA LEU A 589 20.35 -16.62 5.79
C LEU A 589 19.81 -17.90 6.42
N SER A 590 20.52 -18.46 7.40
CA SER A 590 20.02 -19.54 8.24
C SER A 590 18.90 -19.04 9.17
N SER A 591 18.02 -19.94 9.60
CA SER A 591 16.99 -19.65 10.62
C SER A 591 17.57 -19.01 11.87
N LYS A 592 18.76 -19.47 12.32
CA LYS A 592 19.48 -18.89 13.45
C LYS A 592 19.85 -17.42 13.23
N GLN A 593 20.34 -17.06 12.05
CA GLN A 593 20.70 -15.68 11.71
C GLN A 593 19.44 -14.79 11.63
N TYR A 594 18.36 -15.28 11.01
CA TYR A 594 17.09 -14.56 11.01
C TYR A 594 16.54 -14.33 12.43
N LYS A 595 16.68 -15.31 13.35
CA LYS A 595 16.32 -15.13 14.76
C LYS A 595 17.07 -13.98 15.40
N HIS A 596 18.38 -13.92 15.26
CA HIS A 596 19.20 -12.84 15.79
C HIS A 596 18.77 -11.46 15.23
N ILE A 597 18.54 -11.37 13.91
CA ILE A 597 18.13 -10.10 13.29
C ILE A 597 16.74 -9.67 13.76
N LEU A 598 15.77 -10.58 13.85
CA LEU A 598 14.42 -10.25 14.34
C LEU A 598 14.42 -9.83 15.83
N GLU A 599 15.23 -10.51 16.68
CA GLU A 599 15.42 -10.09 18.06
C GLU A 599 16.10 -8.71 18.16
N TYR A 600 17.11 -8.47 17.32
CA TYR A 600 17.76 -7.18 17.26
C TYR A 600 16.79 -6.08 16.82
N ALA A 601 15.97 -6.34 15.80
CA ALA A 601 14.91 -5.43 15.34
C ALA A 601 13.91 -5.12 16.47
N ALA A 602 13.44 -6.15 17.17
CA ALA A 602 12.50 -6.01 18.28
C ALA A 602 13.08 -5.17 19.44
N LYS A 603 14.31 -5.45 19.85
CA LYS A 603 15.04 -4.71 20.91
C LYS A 603 15.24 -3.23 20.56
N ASN A 604 15.44 -2.93 19.28
CA ASN A 604 15.63 -1.55 18.81
C ASN A 604 14.32 -0.84 18.43
N GLY A 605 13.18 -1.54 18.48
CA GLY A 605 11.87 -0.96 18.14
C GLY A 605 11.63 -0.78 16.62
N CYS A 606 12.37 -1.51 15.80
CA CYS A 606 12.06 -1.65 14.36
C CYS A 606 10.87 -2.61 14.23
N ASN A 607 9.71 -2.07 13.98
CA ASN A 607 8.44 -2.79 14.10
C ASN A 607 7.89 -3.35 12.78
N TYR A 608 8.43 -2.99 11.62
CA TYR A 608 7.97 -3.50 10.33
C TYR A 608 9.12 -3.67 9.36
N LEU A 609 9.42 -4.90 9.00
CA LEU A 609 10.57 -5.21 8.17
C LEU A 609 10.33 -6.39 7.22
N THR A 610 11.17 -6.48 6.18
CA THR A 610 11.22 -7.60 5.26
C THR A 610 12.64 -7.81 4.76
N PHE A 611 12.94 -9.05 4.37
CA PHE A 611 14.19 -9.41 3.70
C PHE A 611 13.94 -9.58 2.20
N ASN A 612 14.79 -8.97 1.39
CA ASN A 612 14.72 -9.05 -0.06
C ASN A 612 15.95 -9.80 -0.57
N VAL A 613 15.71 -10.95 -1.18
CA VAL A 613 16.67 -11.68 -2.00
C VAL A 613 16.06 -11.80 -3.38
N PRO A 614 16.72 -11.34 -4.47
CA PRO A 614 16.14 -11.41 -5.80
C PRO A 614 15.90 -12.87 -6.23
N ASN A 615 14.74 -13.15 -6.78
CA ASN A 615 14.41 -14.42 -7.38
C ASN A 615 14.79 -14.39 -8.87
N ALA A 616 15.09 -15.55 -9.47
CA ALA A 616 15.39 -15.68 -10.88
C ALA A 616 14.50 -16.70 -11.59
N GLU A 617 14.10 -16.38 -12.82
CA GLU A 617 13.33 -17.25 -13.70
C GLU A 617 14.02 -17.39 -15.05
N CYS A 618 14.28 -18.63 -15.48
CA CYS A 618 14.76 -18.92 -16.82
C CYS A 618 13.60 -18.83 -17.82
N GLN A 619 13.70 -17.95 -18.80
CA GLN A 619 12.64 -17.75 -19.80
C GLN A 619 12.57 -18.89 -20.85
N ASP A 620 13.62 -19.73 -20.97
CA ASP A 620 13.64 -20.82 -21.94
C ASP A 620 13.06 -22.12 -21.41
N CYS A 621 13.24 -22.43 -20.12
CA CYS A 621 12.75 -23.69 -19.54
C CYS A 621 11.81 -23.53 -18.34
N GLY A 622 11.49 -22.30 -17.93
CA GLY A 622 10.59 -21.99 -16.82
C GLY A 622 11.14 -22.36 -15.43
N PHE A 623 12.46 -22.62 -15.31
CA PHE A 623 13.05 -22.90 -14.00
C PHE A 623 13.08 -21.65 -13.14
N ILE A 624 12.55 -21.73 -11.92
CA ILE A 624 12.53 -20.63 -10.94
C ILE A 624 13.40 -21.02 -9.75
N ALA A 625 14.25 -20.06 -9.30
CA ALA A 625 14.97 -20.16 -8.04
C ALA A 625 14.72 -18.91 -7.20
N LYS A 626 14.76 -19.07 -5.87
CA LYS A 626 14.61 -18.00 -4.89
C LYS A 626 15.91 -17.25 -4.59
N GLN A 627 16.86 -17.38 -5.48
CA GLN A 627 18.14 -16.68 -5.45
C GLN A 627 18.51 -16.32 -6.89
N PRO A 628 19.30 -15.25 -7.09
CA PRO A 628 19.71 -14.84 -8.43
C PRO A 628 20.66 -15.87 -9.06
N PHE A 629 20.58 -15.99 -10.38
CA PHE A 629 21.56 -16.73 -11.20
C PHE A 629 21.70 -16.05 -12.58
N ASP A 630 22.90 -16.06 -13.13
CA ASP A 630 23.17 -15.52 -14.47
C ASP A 630 23.00 -16.58 -15.55
N LYS A 631 23.17 -17.83 -15.19
CA LYS A 631 23.05 -19.00 -16.09
C LYS A 631 22.15 -20.04 -15.42
N CYS A 632 21.12 -20.44 -16.15
CA CYS A 632 20.14 -21.42 -15.64
C CYS A 632 20.82 -22.75 -15.27
N PRO A 633 20.69 -23.21 -14.02
CA PRO A 633 21.31 -24.49 -13.59
C PRO A 633 20.67 -25.71 -14.25
N LYS A 634 19.42 -25.57 -14.77
CA LYS A 634 18.68 -26.67 -15.40
C LYS A 634 18.98 -26.83 -16.88
N CYS A 635 19.06 -25.75 -17.67
CA CYS A 635 19.21 -25.83 -19.13
C CYS A 635 20.44 -25.07 -19.67
N GLY A 636 21.17 -24.35 -18.83
CA GLY A 636 22.37 -23.61 -19.22
C GLY A 636 22.11 -22.29 -19.96
N SER A 637 20.85 -21.86 -20.11
CA SER A 637 20.49 -20.60 -20.75
C SER A 637 20.89 -19.38 -19.91
N THR A 638 21.26 -18.29 -20.58
CA THR A 638 21.48 -16.96 -19.99
C THR A 638 20.26 -16.05 -20.15
N HIS A 639 19.16 -16.55 -20.74
CA HIS A 639 17.92 -15.79 -20.87
C HIS A 639 17.16 -15.88 -19.56
N VAL A 640 17.53 -15.02 -18.60
CA VAL A 640 17.05 -15.00 -17.22
C VAL A 640 16.39 -13.68 -16.91
N ASP A 641 15.24 -13.73 -16.26
CA ASP A 641 14.57 -12.57 -15.66
C ASP A 641 14.71 -12.61 -14.13
N LEU A 642 15.00 -11.46 -13.55
CA LEU A 642 15.03 -11.27 -12.10
C LEU A 642 13.74 -10.66 -11.59
N TYR A 643 13.36 -11.02 -10.37
CA TYR A 643 12.21 -10.52 -9.64
C TYR A 643 12.65 -10.05 -8.27
N ASP A 644 12.23 -8.85 -7.89
CA ASP A 644 12.49 -8.30 -6.56
C ASP A 644 11.33 -7.38 -6.15
N ARG A 645 11.38 -6.86 -4.94
CA ARG A 645 10.48 -5.82 -4.47
C ARG A 645 11.01 -4.45 -4.87
N ILE A 646 10.21 -3.68 -5.63
CA ILE A 646 10.50 -2.24 -5.75
C ILE A 646 10.35 -1.65 -4.35
N ILE A 647 9.17 -1.89 -3.76
CA ILE A 647 8.79 -1.36 -2.46
C ILE A 647 7.90 -2.37 -1.70
N GLY A 648 6.70 -2.67 -2.15
CA GLY A 648 5.70 -3.43 -1.40
C GLY A 648 5.48 -4.87 -1.85
N TYR A 649 5.69 -5.19 -3.13
CA TYR A 649 5.36 -6.48 -3.71
C TYR A 649 6.41 -6.95 -4.71
N LEU A 650 6.49 -8.28 -4.87
CA LEU A 650 7.43 -8.95 -5.77
C LEU A 650 6.97 -8.80 -7.22
N THR A 651 7.84 -8.28 -8.09
CA THR A 651 7.54 -8.14 -9.51
C THR A 651 8.80 -8.22 -10.37
N LYS A 652 8.61 -8.49 -11.67
CA LYS A 652 9.70 -8.61 -12.64
C LYS A 652 10.43 -7.28 -12.81
N ILE A 653 11.75 -7.27 -12.62
CA ILE A 653 12.56 -6.05 -12.65
C ILE A 653 12.49 -5.35 -14.02
N LYS A 654 12.47 -6.10 -15.11
CA LYS A 654 12.36 -5.50 -16.46
C LYS A 654 11.00 -4.81 -16.72
N ASN A 655 9.99 -5.03 -15.89
CA ASN A 655 8.72 -4.31 -15.96
C ASN A 655 8.75 -2.98 -15.17
N TRP A 656 9.82 -2.71 -14.43
CA TRP A 656 9.97 -1.45 -13.69
C TRP A 656 10.30 -0.29 -14.66
N SER A 657 10.06 0.94 -14.22
CA SER A 657 10.53 2.10 -14.97
C SER A 657 12.06 2.10 -15.08
N ASP A 658 12.61 2.72 -16.13
CA ASP A 658 14.06 2.74 -16.40
C ASP A 658 14.85 3.29 -15.19
N ALA A 659 14.31 4.30 -14.50
CA ALA A 659 14.93 4.86 -13.30
C ALA A 659 15.00 3.84 -12.16
N ARG A 660 13.96 3.02 -11.98
CA ARG A 660 13.93 1.96 -10.97
C ARG A 660 14.81 0.78 -11.32
N GLN A 661 14.89 0.41 -12.60
CA GLN A 661 15.85 -0.60 -13.04
C GLN A 661 17.29 -0.16 -12.78
N LYS A 662 17.63 1.10 -13.04
CA LYS A 662 18.93 1.67 -12.72
C LYS A 662 19.19 1.68 -11.20
N GLU A 663 18.22 2.05 -10.38
CA GLU A 663 18.34 2.01 -8.92
C GLU A 663 18.62 0.59 -8.43
N PHE A 664 17.95 -0.42 -8.97
CA PHE A 664 18.22 -1.82 -8.62
C PHE A 664 19.69 -2.22 -8.86
N THR A 665 20.30 -1.78 -9.96
CA THR A 665 21.71 -2.09 -10.27
C THR A 665 22.72 -1.44 -9.31
N THR A 666 22.33 -0.36 -8.64
CA THR A 666 23.17 0.34 -7.65
C THR A 666 22.81 0.00 -6.20
N ARG A 667 21.72 -0.70 -5.98
CA ARG A 667 21.25 -1.12 -4.67
C ARG A 667 22.24 -2.08 -4.01
N ILE A 668 22.62 -1.81 -2.77
CA ILE A 668 23.51 -2.69 -2.01
C ILE A 668 22.74 -3.89 -1.48
N HIS A 669 23.14 -5.08 -1.94
CA HIS A 669 22.72 -6.35 -1.36
C HIS A 669 23.81 -6.81 -0.38
N HIS A 670 23.46 -6.87 0.89
CA HIS A 670 24.43 -7.17 1.95
C HIS A 670 24.74 -8.65 2.02
N HIS A 671 26.03 -8.97 2.17
CA HIS A 671 26.50 -10.30 2.50
C HIS A 671 26.71 -10.41 4.01
N ILE A 672 25.97 -11.31 4.66
CA ILE A 672 26.09 -11.53 6.12
C ILE A 672 26.82 -12.86 6.32
N LYS A 673 28.05 -12.82 6.85
CA LYS A 673 28.81 -13.99 7.25
C LYS A 673 28.40 -14.42 8.67
N ASP A 674 28.54 -15.72 8.95
CA ASP A 674 28.15 -16.31 10.24
C ASP A 674 28.77 -15.62 11.47
N ASP A 675 29.95 -15.00 11.30
CA ASP A 675 30.73 -14.42 12.40
C ASP A 675 30.43 -12.93 12.69
N ASN A 676 29.58 -12.27 11.89
CA ASN A 676 29.40 -10.80 11.96
C ASN A 676 28.03 -10.35 12.50
N ILE A 677 27.24 -11.22 13.13
CA ILE A 677 25.93 -10.85 13.66
C ILE A 677 26.03 -10.20 15.06
N ASP A 678 27.18 -10.33 15.71
CA ASP A 678 27.43 -9.76 17.05
C ASP A 678 28.21 -8.43 17.04
N GLU A 679 28.56 -7.90 15.88
CA GLU A 679 29.12 -6.57 15.66
C GLU A 679 28.13 -5.66 14.91
#